data_93855842a8fbb4111841827a32b50881
#
_entry.id   93855842a8fbb4111841827a32b50881
#
_cell.length_a   1.000
_cell.length_b   1.000
_cell.length_c   1.000
_cell.angle_alpha   90.00
_cell.angle_beta   90.00
_cell.angle_gamma   90.00
#
_symmetry.space_group_name_H-M   'P 1'
#
loop_
_entity.id
_entity.type
_entity.pdbx_description
1 polymer ?
#
loop_
_entity_poly.entity_id
_entity_poly.type
_entity_poly.pdbx_seq_one_letter_code
_entity_poly.pdbx_strand_id
1 'polypeptide(L)'
;MRHRRSFISLLSFFLVLGIISAFSWAANTARKKPQNVLLITIDTLRADRLSCYSDQHVLTPNIDSLAENGVLFSRAFSNTSTTLPSHTNILLGTSPLYHGVHDNLNFVVRENFLTLAEHLKANGYETAAFVGAYPLDARFGLDQGFDTYDVDYPHDYHLELWALERRAEEVVDKACEGIKSAKFPWFVWIHCFDPHFPYEPPEPFKSRFAANPYDGEVAYVDLMMGKLLKFLKDEQLFDETVIVFTGDHGESLGQHGEPTHGFLAYNSSIWIPFIMKVPGIKPNNIGQNVSHLDIFPTICDVIGVQKPSFLQGNSLLPVLEGKELADRTIYFESMRPFYSHGWAPLMGFIHNNEKFMESPIPELYDMGKDFDELVNLAEQKKLDSYRKRLEKIILDHSSAGNVRAKERADAETVEKLRSLGYISTSSGSDKKKYGPEDDIKTLLPIHTQNLMAIRLHKEGRTEEAKEIFQNLLKNTQNIGMTYAYYSIVFADEGKIDESLRVLREGLSNFPDMYEIYKQYIKTLHKARKFDEIIENFNEKMYREISVDPEIWNHVGFAYATYEDWENAIAAFKRAVSLDPRYAEALFNLGEVYLSQALKNRNQDLLEKASESFKKSIEMDSEYAYPYFSLGKIYRQTDNLDGAIYCWEKTVEIQPNFEQAHYYLGEAYLAKGEKGKALKNLLYLKENFFHRYPEDLKKKIEDLIKKCKD
;
A
#
# COMPACT_ATOMS: atom_id res chain seq x y z
N MET A 1 -84.09 -4.14 -6.24
CA MET A 1 -83.05 -3.63 -7.24
C MET A 1 -81.98 -2.70 -6.65
N ARG A 2 -82.14 -2.12 -5.44
CA ARG A 2 -81.11 -1.21 -4.82
C ARG A 2 -79.87 -1.93 -4.28
N HIS A 3 -79.93 -3.16 -3.80
CA HIS A 3 -78.77 -3.86 -3.28
C HIS A 3 -77.75 -4.43 -4.32
N ARG A 4 -78.16 -4.63 -5.57
CA ARG A 4 -77.24 -5.09 -6.63
C ARG A 4 -76.31 -3.99 -7.17
N ARG A 5 -76.69 -2.71 -7.13
CA ARG A 5 -75.89 -1.61 -7.62
C ARG A 5 -74.75 -1.25 -6.63
N SER A 6 -74.94 -1.40 -5.31
CA SER A 6 -73.89 -1.15 -4.34
C SER A 6 -72.79 -2.22 -4.35
N PHE A 7 -73.09 -3.45 -4.65
CA PHE A 7 -72.14 -4.55 -4.70
C PHE A 7 -71.19 -4.45 -5.94
N ILE A 8 -71.72 -4.03 -7.08
CA ILE A 8 -70.94 -3.82 -8.31
C ILE A 8 -70.01 -2.61 -8.15
N SER A 9 -70.43 -1.53 -7.47
CA SER A 9 -69.61 -0.36 -7.19
C SER A 9 -68.47 -0.64 -6.24
N LEU A 10 -68.66 -1.52 -5.21
CA LEU A 10 -67.58 -1.92 -4.30
C LEU A 10 -66.55 -2.84 -5.01
N LEU A 11 -67.00 -3.78 -5.82
CA LEU A 11 -66.13 -4.66 -6.57
C LEU A 11 -65.26 -3.89 -7.57
N SER A 12 -65.84 -2.89 -8.26
CA SER A 12 -65.09 -2.01 -9.18
C SER A 12 -64.06 -1.14 -8.44
N PHE A 13 -64.36 -0.69 -7.24
CA PHE A 13 -63.38 0.09 -6.42
C PHE A 13 -62.20 -0.74 -5.93
N PHE A 14 -62.45 -2.00 -5.51
CA PHE A 14 -61.36 -2.93 -5.13
C PHE A 14 -60.53 -3.39 -6.31
N LEU A 15 -61.12 -3.54 -7.50
CA LEU A 15 -60.41 -3.88 -8.74
C LEU A 15 -59.48 -2.73 -9.19
N VAL A 16 -59.94 -1.48 -9.09
CA VAL A 16 -59.15 -0.28 -9.40
C VAL A 16 -58.03 -0.09 -8.37
N LEU A 17 -58.26 -0.29 -7.08
CA LEU A 17 -57.25 -0.27 -6.04
C LEU A 17 -56.23 -1.40 -6.21
N GLY A 18 -56.68 -2.62 -6.59
CA GLY A 18 -55.79 -3.74 -6.91
C GLY A 18 -54.90 -3.49 -8.13
N ILE A 19 -55.45 -2.84 -9.17
CA ILE A 19 -54.72 -2.46 -10.36
C ILE A 19 -53.71 -1.34 -10.05
N ILE A 20 -54.11 -0.32 -9.26
CA ILE A 20 -53.20 0.76 -8.85
C ILE A 20 -52.08 0.24 -7.95
N SER A 21 -52.40 -0.68 -7.02
CA SER A 21 -51.36 -1.31 -6.18
C SER A 21 -50.44 -2.24 -6.99
N ALA A 22 -50.98 -2.98 -7.98
CA ALA A 22 -50.18 -3.80 -8.90
C ALA A 22 -49.32 -2.95 -9.83
N PHE A 23 -49.82 -1.82 -10.35
CA PHE A 23 -49.03 -0.86 -11.12
C PHE A 23 -47.98 -0.13 -10.23
N SER A 24 -48.28 0.21 -9.00
CA SER A 24 -47.33 0.78 -8.04
C SER A 24 -46.27 -0.24 -7.64
N TRP A 25 -46.62 -1.52 -7.49
CA TRP A 25 -45.70 -2.61 -7.20
C TRP A 25 -44.84 -2.96 -8.44
N ALA A 26 -45.44 -3.00 -9.63
CA ALA A 26 -44.71 -3.22 -10.90
C ALA A 26 -43.81 -2.04 -11.26
N ALA A 27 -44.19 -0.79 -10.93
CA ALA A 27 -43.32 0.37 -11.11
C ALA A 27 -42.14 0.39 -10.14
N ASN A 28 -42.30 -0.20 -8.94
CA ASN A 28 -41.24 -0.31 -7.94
C ASN A 28 -40.32 -1.52 -8.15
N THR A 29 -40.70 -2.45 -9.04
CA THR A 29 -39.92 -3.64 -9.42
C THR A 29 -39.29 -3.53 -10.82
N ALA A 30 -39.40 -2.38 -11.47
CA ALA A 30 -38.58 -2.13 -12.66
C ALA A 30 -37.11 -2.21 -12.20
N ARG A 31 -36.43 -3.37 -12.43
CA ARG A 31 -34.98 -3.52 -12.21
C ARG A 31 -34.33 -2.30 -12.85
N LYS A 32 -33.67 -1.45 -12.04
CA LYS A 32 -32.78 -0.42 -12.56
C LYS A 32 -31.88 -1.10 -13.58
N LYS A 33 -31.72 -0.52 -14.76
CA LYS A 33 -30.74 -1.04 -15.73
C LYS A 33 -29.39 -1.15 -15.02
N PRO A 34 -28.65 -2.24 -15.21
CA PRO A 34 -27.30 -2.31 -14.70
C PRO A 34 -26.54 -1.07 -15.18
N GLN A 35 -25.71 -0.49 -14.33
CA GLN A 35 -24.91 0.70 -14.63
C GLN A 35 -23.45 0.33 -14.43
N ASN A 36 -22.57 0.91 -15.21
CA ASN A 36 -21.15 0.82 -14.93
C ASN A 36 -20.80 1.56 -13.65
N VAL A 37 -19.78 1.11 -12.96
CA VAL A 37 -19.29 1.72 -11.72
C VAL A 37 -17.81 2.05 -11.88
N LEU A 38 -17.45 3.32 -11.72
CA LEU A 38 -16.10 3.82 -11.72
C LEU A 38 -15.79 4.42 -10.34
N LEU A 39 -14.85 3.81 -9.63
CA LEU A 39 -14.30 4.31 -8.39
C LEU A 39 -12.93 4.95 -8.71
N ILE A 40 -12.76 6.20 -8.34
CA ILE A 40 -11.50 6.94 -8.50
C ILE A 40 -11.04 7.37 -7.11
N THR A 41 -9.86 6.92 -6.71
CA THR A 41 -9.20 7.33 -5.47
C THR A 41 -7.89 8.03 -5.79
N ILE A 42 -7.64 9.14 -5.12
CA ILE A 42 -6.42 9.94 -5.30
C ILE A 42 -5.68 9.95 -3.96
N ASP A 43 -4.42 9.54 -3.96
CA ASP A 43 -3.59 9.47 -2.77
C ASP A 43 -3.34 10.87 -2.19
N THR A 44 -3.40 11.00 -0.88
CA THR A 44 -3.12 12.23 -0.12
C THR A 44 -3.86 13.49 -0.57
N LEU A 45 -4.97 13.37 -1.32
CA LEU A 45 -5.68 14.53 -1.88
C LEU A 45 -6.53 15.25 -0.82
N ARG A 46 -6.14 16.47 -0.51
CA ARG A 46 -6.88 17.38 0.37
C ARG A 46 -8.09 18.00 -0.33
N ALA A 47 -9.22 18.06 0.40
CA ALA A 47 -10.43 18.71 -0.14
C ALA A 47 -10.22 20.20 -0.42
N ASP A 48 -9.53 20.93 0.49
CA ASP A 48 -9.28 22.38 0.33
C ASP A 48 -8.38 22.76 -0.86
N ARG A 49 -7.75 21.78 -1.51
CA ARG A 49 -6.91 22.00 -2.69
C ARG A 49 -7.66 21.89 -4.01
N LEU A 50 -8.95 21.57 -3.98
CA LEU A 50 -9.80 21.54 -5.16
C LEU A 50 -10.66 22.80 -5.23
N SER A 51 -10.73 23.45 -6.41
CA SER A 51 -11.46 24.72 -6.57
C SER A 51 -12.96 24.59 -6.35
N CYS A 52 -13.57 23.41 -6.45
CA CYS A 52 -14.96 23.17 -6.05
C CYS A 52 -15.19 23.14 -4.51
N TYR A 53 -14.13 23.07 -3.70
CA TYR A 53 -14.18 23.16 -2.22
C TYR A 53 -13.64 24.51 -1.70
N SER A 54 -12.62 25.09 -2.36
CA SER A 54 -11.95 26.31 -1.94
C SER A 54 -11.32 27.02 -3.13
N ASP A 55 -11.42 28.35 -3.20
CA ASP A 55 -10.83 29.19 -4.23
C ASP A 55 -9.41 29.70 -3.87
N GLN A 56 -8.81 29.20 -2.78
CA GLN A 56 -7.58 29.75 -2.19
C GLN A 56 -6.30 29.20 -2.81
N HIS A 57 -6.35 28.09 -3.57
CA HIS A 57 -5.17 27.34 -3.99
C HIS A 57 -5.09 27.17 -5.51
N VAL A 58 -5.15 25.95 -5.99
CA VAL A 58 -5.00 25.61 -7.40
C VAL A 58 -6.35 25.46 -8.08
N LEU A 59 -6.44 25.85 -9.36
CA LEU A 59 -7.65 25.63 -10.15
C LEU A 59 -7.69 24.20 -10.68
N THR A 60 -8.84 23.54 -10.49
CA THR A 60 -9.09 22.15 -10.87
C THR A 60 -10.34 22.02 -11.75
N PRO A 61 -10.36 22.64 -12.94
CA PRO A 61 -11.58 22.80 -13.74
C PRO A 61 -12.20 21.49 -14.21
N ASN A 62 -11.42 20.41 -14.33
CA ASN A 62 -11.92 19.14 -14.77
C ASN A 62 -12.65 18.39 -13.63
N ILE A 63 -12.09 18.43 -12.41
CA ILE A 63 -12.72 17.89 -11.22
C ILE A 63 -13.94 18.74 -10.85
N ASP A 64 -13.86 20.07 -11.00
CA ASP A 64 -14.99 20.98 -10.81
C ASP A 64 -16.14 20.62 -11.76
N SER A 65 -15.83 20.32 -13.03
CA SER A 65 -16.84 19.84 -14.00
C SER A 65 -17.51 18.55 -13.55
N LEU A 66 -16.79 17.64 -12.88
CA LEU A 66 -17.42 16.44 -12.30
C LEU A 66 -18.36 16.81 -11.15
N ALA A 67 -17.96 17.73 -10.28
CA ALA A 67 -18.79 18.23 -9.17
C ALA A 67 -20.06 18.94 -9.69
N GLU A 68 -19.94 19.74 -10.75
CA GLU A 68 -21.07 20.41 -11.43
C GLU A 68 -22.09 19.42 -12.03
N ASN A 69 -21.66 18.23 -12.39
CA ASN A 69 -22.48 17.15 -12.94
C ASN A 69 -22.87 16.06 -11.92
N GLY A 70 -22.46 16.22 -10.66
CA GLY A 70 -22.62 15.26 -9.59
C GLY A 70 -23.08 15.89 -8.28
N VAL A 71 -23.00 15.11 -7.22
CA VAL A 71 -23.26 15.53 -5.85
C VAL A 71 -21.91 15.65 -5.14
N LEU A 72 -21.62 16.84 -4.64
CA LEU A 72 -20.44 17.15 -3.84
C LEU A 72 -20.80 17.01 -2.34
N PHE A 73 -19.98 16.28 -1.60
CA PHE A 73 -20.08 16.16 -0.14
C PHE A 73 -19.03 17.06 0.50
N SER A 74 -19.42 18.20 1.05
CA SER A 74 -18.49 19.17 1.63
C SER A 74 -17.88 18.74 2.96
N ARG A 75 -18.40 17.70 3.61
CA ARG A 75 -17.94 17.16 4.89
C ARG A 75 -17.74 15.65 4.83
N ALA A 76 -16.79 15.22 4.01
CA ALA A 76 -16.40 13.81 3.91
C ALA A 76 -15.08 13.57 4.66
N PHE A 77 -15.02 12.47 5.43
CA PHE A 77 -13.87 12.17 6.25
C PHE A 77 -13.37 10.74 6.03
N SER A 78 -12.08 10.60 5.86
CA SER A 78 -11.41 9.31 5.95
C SER A 78 -11.44 8.79 7.38
N ASN A 79 -11.45 7.47 7.52
CA ASN A 79 -11.39 6.82 8.83
C ASN A 79 -9.94 6.58 9.30
N THR A 80 -8.96 6.81 8.43
CA THR A 80 -7.53 6.65 8.69
C THR A 80 -6.74 7.67 7.87
N SER A 81 -5.48 7.90 8.23
CA SER A 81 -4.57 8.80 7.51
C SER A 81 -3.47 8.03 6.76
N THR A 82 -3.73 6.77 6.35
CA THR A 82 -2.79 5.91 5.61
C THR A 82 -3.50 5.12 4.52
N THR A 83 -2.80 4.81 3.44
CA THR A 83 -3.33 4.32 2.16
C THR A 83 -4.03 2.97 2.23
N LEU A 84 -3.34 1.90 2.72
CA LEU A 84 -3.90 0.54 2.75
C LEU A 84 -5.15 0.43 3.63
N PRO A 85 -5.17 0.93 4.88
CA PRO A 85 -6.38 0.88 5.71
C PRO A 85 -7.53 1.69 5.09
N SER A 86 -7.23 2.85 4.48
CA SER A 86 -8.26 3.68 3.85
C SER A 86 -8.93 2.97 2.68
N HIS A 87 -8.15 2.37 1.78
CA HIS A 87 -8.72 1.58 0.67
C HIS A 87 -9.41 0.31 1.15
N THR A 88 -8.92 -0.30 2.24
CA THR A 88 -9.63 -1.40 2.89
C THR A 88 -11.00 -0.94 3.40
N ASN A 89 -11.08 0.25 4.01
CA ASN A 89 -12.37 0.84 4.44
C ASN A 89 -13.33 1.03 3.25
N ILE A 90 -12.82 1.55 2.11
CA ILE A 90 -13.59 1.80 0.89
C ILE A 90 -14.13 0.49 0.30
N LEU A 91 -13.24 -0.49 0.11
CA LEU A 91 -13.56 -1.73 -0.60
C LEU A 91 -14.30 -2.75 0.25
N LEU A 92 -14.21 -2.69 1.59
CA LEU A 92 -14.97 -3.55 2.49
C LEU A 92 -16.19 -2.87 3.09
N GLY A 93 -16.30 -1.54 3.10
CA GLY A 93 -17.40 -0.80 3.78
C GLY A 93 -17.39 -0.98 5.28
N THR A 94 -16.22 -1.27 5.89
CA THR A 94 -16.01 -1.54 7.31
C THR A 94 -14.80 -0.80 7.85
N SER A 95 -14.75 -0.54 9.15
CA SER A 95 -13.68 0.18 9.82
C SER A 95 -12.47 -0.72 10.16
N PRO A 96 -11.30 -0.15 10.48
CA PRO A 96 -10.14 -0.92 10.95
C PRO A 96 -10.42 -1.80 12.15
N LEU A 97 -11.34 -1.39 13.02
CA LEU A 97 -11.81 -2.19 14.16
C LEU A 97 -12.45 -3.53 13.76
N TYR A 98 -12.98 -3.62 12.53
CA TYR A 98 -13.60 -4.83 12.00
C TYR A 98 -12.63 -5.71 11.22
N HIS A 99 -11.91 -5.12 10.26
CA HIS A 99 -11.05 -5.88 9.35
C HIS A 99 -9.61 -6.06 9.87
N GLY A 100 -9.20 -5.29 10.88
CA GLY A 100 -7.90 -5.41 11.54
C GLY A 100 -6.71 -4.90 10.74
N VAL A 101 -6.92 -4.12 9.66
CA VAL A 101 -5.86 -3.46 8.89
C VAL A 101 -5.74 -2.02 9.37
N HIS A 102 -4.62 -1.68 10.01
CA HIS A 102 -4.44 -0.43 10.74
C HIS A 102 -3.31 0.46 10.20
N ASP A 103 -2.44 -0.09 9.35
CA ASP A 103 -1.30 0.63 8.78
C ASP A 103 -0.93 0.04 7.40
N ASN A 104 -0.07 0.73 6.65
CA ASN A 104 0.46 0.27 5.35
C ASN A 104 1.45 -0.90 5.49
N LEU A 105 2.14 -1.00 6.64
CA LEU A 105 3.16 -2.00 6.89
C LEU A 105 2.64 -3.12 7.80
N ASN A 106 3.04 -4.36 7.50
CA ASN A 106 2.74 -5.55 8.31
C ASN A 106 1.26 -5.96 8.35
N PHE A 107 0.41 -5.43 7.48
CA PHE A 107 -1.00 -5.79 7.37
C PHE A 107 -1.34 -6.31 5.98
N VAL A 108 -2.29 -7.24 5.94
CA VAL A 108 -2.82 -7.84 4.72
C VAL A 108 -4.33 -8.00 4.88
N VAL A 109 -5.09 -7.67 3.85
CA VAL A 109 -6.54 -7.94 3.82
C VAL A 109 -6.74 -9.44 3.64
N ARG A 110 -7.40 -10.08 4.62
CA ARG A 110 -7.58 -11.54 4.63
C ARG A 110 -8.64 -11.97 3.62
N GLU A 111 -8.46 -13.13 3.00
CA GLU A 111 -9.38 -13.72 2.01
C GLU A 111 -10.79 -14.02 2.53
N ASN A 112 -11.00 -14.03 3.85
CA ASN A 112 -12.32 -14.27 4.42
C ASN A 112 -13.23 -13.02 4.46
N PHE A 113 -12.73 -11.85 4.06
CA PHE A 113 -13.52 -10.64 3.91
C PHE A 113 -14.06 -10.53 2.49
N LEU A 114 -15.32 -10.18 2.36
CA LEU A 114 -15.97 -9.96 1.06
C LEU A 114 -15.74 -8.52 0.61
N THR A 115 -15.00 -8.34 -0.48
CA THR A 115 -14.73 -7.03 -1.08
C THR A 115 -15.89 -6.55 -1.96
N LEU A 116 -15.91 -5.25 -2.26
CA LEU A 116 -16.82 -4.66 -3.24
C LEU A 116 -16.65 -5.33 -4.63
N ALA A 117 -15.40 -5.60 -5.03
CA ALA A 117 -15.11 -6.24 -6.30
C ALA A 117 -15.68 -7.66 -6.37
N GLU A 118 -15.45 -8.50 -5.35
CA GLU A 118 -16.06 -9.85 -5.27
C GLU A 118 -17.58 -9.79 -5.29
N HIS A 119 -18.15 -8.83 -4.52
CA HIS A 119 -19.60 -8.68 -4.46
C HIS A 119 -20.20 -8.29 -5.82
N LEU A 120 -19.58 -7.34 -6.53
CA LEU A 120 -20.04 -6.93 -7.85
C LEU A 120 -19.80 -8.01 -8.90
N LYS A 121 -18.66 -8.71 -8.86
CA LYS A 121 -18.39 -9.87 -9.72
C LYS A 121 -19.43 -10.97 -9.57
N ALA A 122 -19.80 -11.30 -8.32
CA ALA A 122 -20.87 -12.26 -8.04
C ALA A 122 -22.25 -11.80 -8.58
N ASN A 123 -22.42 -10.51 -8.83
CA ASN A 123 -23.62 -9.92 -9.43
C ASN A 123 -23.47 -9.63 -10.93
N GLY A 124 -22.46 -10.20 -11.59
CA GLY A 124 -22.32 -10.23 -13.05
C GLY A 124 -21.53 -9.05 -13.64
N TYR A 125 -20.76 -8.32 -12.82
CA TYR A 125 -19.85 -7.28 -13.27
C TYR A 125 -18.51 -7.87 -13.71
N GLU A 126 -17.94 -7.37 -14.79
CA GLU A 126 -16.52 -7.51 -15.07
C GLU A 126 -15.75 -6.51 -14.23
N THR A 127 -14.65 -6.92 -13.58
CA THR A 127 -13.99 -6.13 -12.53
C THR A 127 -12.53 -5.88 -12.88
N ALA A 128 -12.09 -4.61 -12.83
CA ALA A 128 -10.70 -4.26 -13.06
C ALA A 128 -10.21 -3.17 -12.08
N ALA A 129 -8.93 -3.22 -11.73
CA ALA A 129 -8.24 -2.20 -10.96
C ALA A 129 -6.94 -1.78 -11.65
N PHE A 130 -6.65 -0.47 -11.62
CA PHE A 130 -5.43 0.15 -12.14
C PHE A 130 -4.85 1.02 -11.03
N VAL A 131 -3.71 0.61 -10.47
CA VAL A 131 -3.23 1.13 -9.19
C VAL A 131 -1.82 1.70 -9.32
N GLY A 132 -1.60 2.87 -8.71
CA GLY A 132 -0.33 3.61 -8.80
C GLY A 132 0.55 3.53 -7.54
N ALA A 133 0.10 2.92 -6.44
CA ALA A 133 0.79 2.94 -5.15
C ALA A 133 1.22 1.56 -4.65
N TYR A 134 2.45 1.45 -4.18
CA TYR A 134 2.97 0.19 -3.59
C TYR A 134 2.12 -0.37 -2.44
N PRO A 135 1.59 0.40 -1.47
CA PRO A 135 0.74 -0.15 -0.41
C PRO A 135 -0.54 -0.84 -0.91
N LEU A 136 -0.85 -0.70 -2.19
CA LEU A 136 -2.00 -1.32 -2.84
C LEU A 136 -1.61 -2.45 -3.80
N ASP A 137 -0.36 -2.95 -3.73
CA ASP A 137 0.05 -4.13 -4.47
C ASP A 137 -0.82 -5.34 -4.10
N ALA A 138 -1.04 -6.26 -5.05
CA ALA A 138 -1.83 -7.47 -4.86
C ALA A 138 -1.42 -8.31 -3.63
N ARG A 139 -0.13 -8.25 -3.21
CA ARG A 139 0.38 -8.90 -1.99
C ARG A 139 -0.34 -8.49 -0.71
N PHE A 140 -0.96 -7.30 -0.69
CA PHE A 140 -1.71 -6.80 0.46
C PHE A 140 -3.19 -7.21 0.44
N GLY A 141 -3.63 -7.98 -0.58
CA GLY A 141 -4.92 -8.66 -0.62
C GLY A 141 -6.11 -7.81 -1.04
N LEU A 142 -5.89 -6.63 -1.65
CA LEU A 142 -6.96 -5.82 -2.24
C LEU A 142 -7.31 -6.22 -3.69
N ASP A 143 -6.55 -7.14 -4.28
CA ASP A 143 -6.81 -7.72 -5.60
C ASP A 143 -8.00 -8.70 -5.62
N GLN A 144 -8.48 -9.10 -4.44
CA GLN A 144 -9.59 -10.05 -4.28
C GLN A 144 -10.83 -9.59 -5.04
N GLY A 145 -11.29 -10.41 -5.98
CA GLY A 145 -12.50 -10.18 -6.77
C GLY A 145 -12.28 -9.43 -8.08
N PHE A 146 -11.10 -8.92 -8.36
CA PHE A 146 -10.80 -8.31 -9.65
C PHE A 146 -10.42 -9.35 -10.71
N ASP A 147 -10.94 -9.22 -11.93
CA ASP A 147 -10.54 -10.03 -13.09
C ASP A 147 -9.20 -9.54 -13.65
N THR A 148 -8.96 -8.24 -13.58
CA THR A 148 -7.70 -7.58 -13.90
C THR A 148 -7.27 -6.71 -12.74
N TYR A 149 -6.03 -6.89 -12.26
CA TYR A 149 -5.42 -6.06 -11.22
C TYR A 149 -4.05 -5.58 -11.71
N ASP A 150 -4.01 -4.36 -12.23
CA ASP A 150 -2.82 -3.79 -12.86
C ASP A 150 -2.05 -2.92 -11.85
N VAL A 151 -0.86 -3.39 -11.48
CA VAL A 151 0.07 -2.77 -10.52
C VAL A 151 1.49 -2.74 -11.11
N ASP A 152 1.60 -2.51 -12.40
CA ASP A 152 2.88 -2.54 -13.14
C ASP A 152 3.68 -1.25 -12.86
N TYR A 153 4.42 -1.22 -11.76
CA TYR A 153 5.39 -0.18 -11.42
C TYR A 153 6.82 -0.74 -11.42
N PRO A 154 7.86 0.13 -11.61
CA PRO A 154 9.24 -0.30 -11.65
C PRO A 154 9.63 -1.07 -10.39
N HIS A 155 10.09 -2.32 -10.54
CA HIS A 155 10.54 -3.17 -9.45
C HIS A 155 12.03 -2.98 -9.22
N ASP A 156 12.42 -1.87 -8.63
CA ASP A 156 13.78 -1.69 -8.13
C ASP A 156 13.79 -1.87 -6.61
N TYR A 157 14.14 -3.07 -6.15
CA TYR A 157 14.26 -3.39 -4.72
C TYR A 157 15.39 -2.62 -4.00
N HIS A 158 16.21 -1.86 -4.73
CA HIS A 158 17.18 -0.94 -4.17
C HIS A 158 16.58 0.44 -3.89
N LEU A 159 15.41 0.74 -4.45
CA LEU A 159 14.66 1.93 -4.10
C LEU A 159 13.92 1.73 -2.77
N GLU A 160 13.84 2.78 -1.98
CA GLU A 160 12.97 2.78 -0.81
C GLU A 160 11.51 2.57 -1.27
N LEU A 161 10.72 1.74 -0.56
CA LEU A 161 9.38 1.30 -0.97
C LEU A 161 8.42 2.44 -1.33
N TRP A 162 8.64 3.64 -0.75
CA TRP A 162 7.88 4.86 -1.06
C TRP A 162 8.26 5.51 -2.41
N ALA A 163 9.36 5.08 -3.03
CA ALA A 163 9.79 5.55 -4.36
C ALA A 163 9.25 4.65 -5.50
N LEU A 164 8.55 3.56 -5.15
CA LEU A 164 7.88 2.70 -6.12
C LEU A 164 6.50 3.29 -6.42
N GLU A 165 6.48 4.23 -7.35
CA GLU A 165 5.29 4.95 -7.76
C GLU A 165 5.03 4.80 -9.26
N ARG A 166 3.79 5.02 -9.64
CA ARG A 166 3.33 5.05 -11.01
C ARG A 166 2.56 6.34 -11.26
N ARG A 167 2.97 7.09 -12.25
CA ARG A 167 2.36 8.38 -12.57
C ARG A 167 0.89 8.25 -12.96
N ALA A 168 0.09 9.25 -12.58
CA ALA A 168 -1.33 9.29 -12.88
C ALA A 168 -1.64 9.16 -14.38
N GLU A 169 -0.79 9.67 -15.28
CA GLU A 169 -0.96 9.51 -16.74
C GLU A 169 -0.96 8.04 -17.15
N GLU A 170 0.00 7.27 -16.66
CA GLU A 170 0.14 5.85 -17.00
C GLU A 170 -1.04 5.03 -16.48
N VAL A 171 -1.45 5.29 -15.24
CA VAL A 171 -2.61 4.63 -14.62
C VAL A 171 -3.89 4.93 -15.40
N VAL A 172 -4.11 6.20 -15.76
CA VAL A 172 -5.30 6.64 -16.51
C VAL A 172 -5.31 6.07 -17.92
N ASP A 173 -4.15 6.00 -18.58
CA ASP A 173 -4.05 5.42 -19.93
C ASP A 173 -4.41 3.93 -19.92
N LYS A 174 -3.84 3.17 -19.00
CA LYS A 174 -4.17 1.75 -18.80
C LYS A 174 -5.64 1.53 -18.44
N ALA A 175 -6.19 2.38 -17.60
CA ALA A 175 -7.61 2.33 -17.23
C ALA A 175 -8.51 2.59 -18.44
N CYS A 176 -8.20 3.58 -19.29
CA CYS A 176 -8.95 3.85 -20.52
C CYS A 176 -8.90 2.65 -21.49
N GLU A 177 -7.73 2.01 -21.66
CA GLU A 177 -7.58 0.79 -22.46
C GLU A 177 -8.42 -0.36 -21.89
N GLY A 178 -8.39 -0.57 -20.58
CA GLY A 178 -9.17 -1.59 -19.88
C GLY A 178 -10.67 -1.36 -19.99
N ILE A 179 -11.17 -0.15 -19.75
CA ILE A 179 -12.58 0.20 -19.89
C ILE A 179 -13.09 -0.02 -21.32
N LYS A 180 -12.28 0.29 -22.34
CA LYS A 180 -12.64 0.11 -23.74
C LYS A 180 -12.85 -1.35 -24.11
N SER A 181 -12.16 -2.28 -23.47
CA SER A 181 -12.25 -3.72 -23.70
C SER A 181 -13.24 -4.43 -22.76
N ALA A 182 -13.69 -3.77 -21.70
CA ALA A 182 -14.53 -4.38 -20.66
C ALA A 182 -15.95 -4.67 -21.15
N LYS A 183 -16.52 -5.76 -20.65
CA LYS A 183 -17.92 -6.16 -20.92
C LYS A 183 -18.86 -5.45 -19.96
N PHE A 184 -19.93 -4.92 -20.48
CA PHE A 184 -20.99 -4.28 -19.71
C PHE A 184 -21.82 -5.30 -18.91
N PRO A 185 -22.18 -5.05 -17.62
CA PRO A 185 -21.72 -3.96 -16.78
C PRO A 185 -20.31 -4.22 -16.21
N TRP A 186 -19.53 -3.18 -15.99
CA TRP A 186 -18.20 -3.29 -15.39
C TRP A 186 -18.09 -2.45 -14.12
N PHE A 187 -17.17 -2.88 -13.23
CA PHE A 187 -16.66 -2.13 -12.10
C PHE A 187 -15.15 -1.90 -12.30
N VAL A 188 -14.77 -0.65 -12.38
CA VAL A 188 -13.35 -0.25 -12.50
C VAL A 188 -12.96 0.61 -11.32
N TRP A 189 -11.82 0.27 -10.69
CA TRP A 189 -11.16 1.09 -9.69
C TRP A 189 -9.87 1.65 -10.28
N ILE A 190 -9.71 2.99 -10.18
CA ILE A 190 -8.52 3.72 -10.57
C ILE A 190 -7.94 4.37 -9.32
N HIS A 191 -6.64 4.17 -9.06
CA HIS A 191 -5.93 4.83 -8.00
C HIS A 191 -4.71 5.58 -8.55
N CYS A 192 -4.68 6.91 -8.40
CA CYS A 192 -3.54 7.75 -8.75
C CYS A 192 -2.72 8.05 -7.49
N PHE A 193 -1.39 7.88 -7.59
CA PHE A 193 -0.47 8.13 -6.49
C PHE A 193 -0.19 9.63 -6.32
N ASP A 194 -0.04 10.40 -7.44
CA ASP A 194 0.03 11.87 -7.33
C ASP A 194 -1.25 12.40 -6.64
N PRO A 195 -1.18 13.36 -5.70
CA PRO A 195 -0.07 14.19 -5.23
C PRO A 195 0.59 13.70 -3.94
N HIS A 196 1.41 12.68 -3.99
CA HIS A 196 2.09 12.11 -2.82
C HIS A 196 3.56 12.56 -2.72
N PHE A 197 4.08 12.66 -1.50
CA PHE A 197 5.51 12.94 -1.26
C PHE A 197 6.42 11.83 -1.85
N PRO A 198 7.58 12.21 -2.49
CA PRO A 198 8.11 13.55 -2.79
C PRO A 198 7.33 14.23 -3.91
N TYR A 199 6.96 15.51 -3.73
CA TYR A 199 6.15 16.22 -4.71
C TYR A 199 7.01 16.62 -5.91
N GLU A 200 6.94 15.85 -6.98
CA GLU A 200 7.71 16.04 -8.22
C GLU A 200 6.81 16.10 -9.47
N PRO A 201 5.96 17.12 -9.59
CA PRO A 201 5.04 17.23 -10.73
C PRO A 201 5.83 17.29 -12.05
N PRO A 202 5.29 16.70 -13.15
CA PRO A 202 5.92 16.79 -14.45
C PRO A 202 5.85 18.23 -15.02
N GLU A 203 6.67 18.53 -16.03
CA GLU A 203 6.53 19.79 -16.74
C GLU A 203 5.20 19.81 -17.54
N PRO A 204 4.52 20.94 -17.62
CA PRO A 204 4.93 22.30 -17.19
C PRO A 204 4.57 22.62 -15.72
N PHE A 205 4.00 21.71 -14.98
CA PHE A 205 3.54 21.93 -13.60
C PHE A 205 4.72 22.17 -12.64
N LYS A 206 5.83 21.45 -12.81
CA LYS A 206 7.06 21.64 -12.02
C LYS A 206 7.54 23.09 -12.05
N SER A 207 7.68 23.66 -13.23
CA SER A 207 8.12 25.04 -13.37
C SER A 207 7.07 26.05 -12.88
N ARG A 208 5.79 25.78 -13.14
CA ARG A 208 4.68 26.68 -12.79
C ARG A 208 4.42 26.74 -11.28
N PHE A 209 4.60 25.63 -10.58
CA PHE A 209 4.33 25.48 -9.15
C PHE A 209 5.60 25.25 -8.33
N ALA A 210 6.76 25.77 -8.75
CA ALA A 210 8.04 25.56 -8.08
C ALA A 210 8.05 25.95 -6.59
N ALA A 211 7.21 26.90 -6.16
CA ALA A 211 7.06 27.31 -4.76
C ALA A 211 6.10 26.41 -3.96
N ASN A 212 5.24 25.66 -4.62
CA ASN A 212 4.28 24.75 -4.00
C ASN A 212 4.08 23.52 -4.90
N PRO A 213 5.01 22.56 -4.89
CA PRO A 213 4.98 21.43 -5.80
C PRO A 213 3.81 20.48 -5.56
N TYR A 214 3.26 20.40 -4.34
CA TYR A 214 2.02 19.65 -4.06
C TYR A 214 0.85 20.18 -4.90
N ASP A 215 0.63 21.50 -4.96
CA ASP A 215 -0.42 22.08 -5.80
C ASP A 215 -0.13 21.84 -7.30
N GLY A 216 1.15 21.70 -7.66
CA GLY A 216 1.57 21.31 -9.02
C GLY A 216 1.10 19.90 -9.38
N GLU A 217 1.20 18.94 -8.46
CA GLU A 217 0.69 17.58 -8.66
C GLU A 217 -0.84 17.53 -8.66
N VAL A 218 -1.51 18.31 -7.79
CA VAL A 218 -2.97 18.45 -7.84
C VAL A 218 -3.45 18.95 -9.21
N ALA A 219 -2.77 19.96 -9.78
CA ALA A 219 -3.08 20.46 -11.13
C ALA A 219 -2.81 19.41 -12.22
N TYR A 220 -1.78 18.58 -12.04
CA TYR A 220 -1.48 17.47 -12.94
C TYR A 220 -2.55 16.39 -12.87
N VAL A 221 -2.97 15.99 -11.67
CA VAL A 221 -4.08 15.05 -11.46
C VAL A 221 -5.36 15.57 -12.09
N ASP A 222 -5.69 16.86 -11.93
CA ASP A 222 -6.86 17.47 -12.58
C ASP A 222 -6.79 17.33 -14.11
N LEU A 223 -5.62 17.53 -14.72
CA LEU A 223 -5.43 17.30 -16.16
C LEU A 223 -5.70 15.84 -16.54
N MET A 224 -5.24 14.87 -15.74
CA MET A 224 -5.46 13.43 -15.98
C MET A 224 -6.94 13.08 -15.81
N MET A 225 -7.63 13.65 -14.84
CA MET A 225 -9.09 13.51 -14.71
C MET A 225 -9.81 14.09 -15.92
N GLY A 226 -9.34 15.20 -16.47
CA GLY A 226 -9.86 15.76 -17.73
C GLY A 226 -9.74 14.78 -18.90
N LYS A 227 -8.61 14.08 -19.02
CA LYS A 227 -8.37 13.03 -20.02
C LYS A 227 -9.35 11.87 -19.86
N LEU A 228 -9.54 11.36 -18.64
CA LEU A 228 -10.45 10.29 -18.30
C LEU A 228 -11.92 10.67 -18.57
N LEU A 229 -12.35 11.84 -18.12
CA LEU A 229 -13.73 12.33 -18.32
C LEU A 229 -14.03 12.57 -19.80
N LYS A 230 -13.05 13.07 -20.56
CA LYS A 230 -13.18 13.23 -22.01
C LYS A 230 -13.32 11.86 -22.69
N PHE A 231 -12.50 10.88 -22.34
CA PHE A 231 -12.60 9.52 -22.84
C PHE A 231 -13.99 8.92 -22.59
N LEU A 232 -14.52 9.02 -21.35
CA LEU A 232 -15.86 8.52 -21.03
C LEU A 232 -16.96 9.20 -21.85
N LYS A 233 -16.82 10.49 -22.16
CA LYS A 233 -17.77 11.25 -23.01
C LYS A 233 -17.67 10.81 -24.49
N ASP A 234 -16.46 10.66 -25.01
CA ASP A 234 -16.20 10.25 -26.39
C ASP A 234 -16.73 8.84 -26.67
N GLU A 235 -16.60 7.91 -25.70
CA GLU A 235 -17.12 6.54 -25.77
C GLU A 235 -18.61 6.45 -25.35
N GLN A 236 -19.28 7.56 -25.07
CA GLN A 236 -20.70 7.65 -24.63
C GLN A 236 -20.99 6.89 -23.31
N LEU A 237 -19.99 6.71 -22.47
CA LEU A 237 -20.10 6.00 -21.19
C LEU A 237 -20.42 6.93 -20.01
N PHE A 238 -20.14 8.23 -20.13
CA PHE A 238 -20.24 9.18 -19.02
C PHE A 238 -21.63 9.21 -18.37
N ASP A 239 -22.69 9.25 -19.18
CA ASP A 239 -24.07 9.38 -18.69
C ASP A 239 -24.64 8.05 -18.12
N GLU A 240 -24.03 6.90 -18.46
CA GLU A 240 -24.45 5.58 -18.02
C GLU A 240 -23.60 5.02 -16.88
N THR A 241 -22.59 5.76 -16.41
CA THR A 241 -21.65 5.33 -15.37
C THR A 241 -21.90 6.04 -14.04
N VAL A 242 -21.94 5.28 -12.95
CA VAL A 242 -21.82 5.78 -11.59
C VAL A 242 -20.36 6.09 -11.34
N ILE A 243 -20.01 7.36 -11.12
CA ILE A 243 -18.64 7.78 -10.85
C ILE A 243 -18.55 8.20 -9.38
N VAL A 244 -17.62 7.59 -8.66
CA VAL A 244 -17.23 7.95 -7.28
C VAL A 244 -15.82 8.47 -7.35
N PHE A 245 -15.61 9.73 -6.95
CA PHE A 245 -14.30 10.39 -6.87
C PHE A 245 -14.04 10.78 -5.42
N THR A 246 -12.90 10.37 -4.86
CA THR A 246 -12.52 10.71 -3.48
C THR A 246 -11.00 10.72 -3.31
N GLY A 247 -10.49 11.47 -2.32
CA GLY A 247 -9.17 11.22 -1.76
C GLY A 247 -9.25 10.01 -0.81
N ASP A 248 -8.18 9.25 -0.67
CA ASP A 248 -8.11 8.19 0.34
C ASP A 248 -7.83 8.77 1.73
N HIS A 249 -6.95 9.74 1.84
CA HIS A 249 -6.71 10.63 2.98
C HIS A 249 -6.13 11.96 2.49
N GLY A 250 -5.88 12.89 3.40
CA GLY A 250 -5.25 14.18 3.09
C GLY A 250 -3.74 14.16 3.35
N GLU A 251 -3.16 15.36 3.35
CA GLU A 251 -1.74 15.63 3.54
C GLU A 251 -1.58 16.83 4.48
N SER A 252 -0.80 16.69 5.55
CA SER A 252 -0.72 17.75 6.57
C SER A 252 0.08 18.98 6.12
N LEU A 253 1.05 18.82 5.21
CA LEU A 253 1.86 19.92 4.66
C LEU A 253 2.46 20.85 5.73
N GLY A 254 2.86 20.28 6.88
CA GLY A 254 3.40 21.00 8.02
C GLY A 254 2.38 21.52 9.04
N GLN A 255 1.07 21.43 8.76
CA GLN A 255 0.03 21.78 9.72
C GLN A 255 0.12 20.88 10.95
N HIS A 256 -0.13 21.42 12.14
CA HIS A 256 -0.01 20.73 13.42
C HIS A 256 1.37 20.07 13.67
N GLY A 257 2.40 20.50 12.93
CA GLY A 257 3.77 19.97 13.05
C GLY A 257 4.03 18.66 12.30
N GLU A 258 3.07 18.13 11.55
CA GLU A 258 3.23 16.95 10.72
C GLU A 258 3.64 17.35 9.29
N PRO A 259 4.84 16.95 8.82
CA PRO A 259 5.31 17.32 7.48
C PRO A 259 4.48 16.72 6.35
N THR A 260 4.06 15.46 6.49
CA THR A 260 3.31 14.67 5.52
C THR A 260 2.01 14.14 6.13
N HIS A 261 1.84 12.86 6.30
CA HIS A 261 0.63 12.20 6.83
C HIS A 261 0.97 10.94 7.64
N GLY A 262 -0.05 10.33 8.25
CA GLY A 262 0.03 9.00 8.85
C GLY A 262 0.35 8.99 10.35
N PHE A 263 0.66 10.14 10.96
CA PHE A 263 0.89 10.25 12.41
C PHE A 263 -0.29 10.85 13.13
N LEU A 264 -0.89 11.90 12.57
CA LEU A 264 -2.01 12.62 13.17
C LEU A 264 -3.30 12.37 12.37
N ALA A 265 -4.43 12.80 12.96
CA ALA A 265 -5.74 12.66 12.34
C ALA A 265 -6.52 13.98 12.36
N TYR A 266 -5.82 15.10 12.12
CA TYR A 266 -6.47 16.39 11.95
C TYR A 266 -7.19 16.49 10.60
N ASN A 267 -8.03 17.48 10.42
CA ASN A 267 -8.77 17.67 9.17
C ASN A 267 -7.83 17.80 7.95
N SER A 268 -6.61 18.32 8.13
CA SER A 268 -5.59 18.32 7.08
C SER A 268 -5.29 16.94 6.49
N SER A 269 -5.38 15.88 7.30
CA SER A 269 -5.09 14.50 6.89
C SER A 269 -6.31 13.61 6.72
N ILE A 270 -7.50 13.98 7.26
CA ILE A 270 -8.69 13.13 7.13
C ILE A 270 -9.90 13.79 6.46
N TRP A 271 -9.92 15.12 6.23
CA TRP A 271 -10.97 15.76 5.45
C TRP A 271 -10.62 15.65 3.96
N ILE A 272 -11.42 14.88 3.26
CA ILE A 272 -11.17 14.45 1.88
C ILE A 272 -12.23 14.99 0.91
N PRO A 273 -11.90 15.18 -0.37
CA PRO A 273 -12.92 15.42 -1.39
C PRO A 273 -13.75 14.15 -1.59
N PHE A 274 -15.05 14.33 -1.80
CA PHE A 274 -15.96 13.26 -2.14
C PHE A 274 -17.05 13.77 -3.09
N ILE A 275 -17.05 13.25 -4.32
CA ILE A 275 -18.00 13.61 -5.37
C ILE A 275 -18.62 12.32 -5.92
N MET A 276 -19.94 12.29 -6.06
CA MET A 276 -20.65 11.19 -6.70
C MET A 276 -21.48 11.67 -7.89
N LYS A 277 -21.15 11.21 -9.07
CA LYS A 277 -22.03 11.37 -10.24
C LYS A 277 -22.84 10.10 -10.41
N VAL A 278 -24.15 10.20 -10.30
CA VAL A 278 -25.09 9.07 -10.43
C VAL A 278 -26.10 9.39 -11.53
N PRO A 279 -26.27 8.52 -12.53
CA PRO A 279 -27.22 8.71 -13.61
C PRO A 279 -28.63 8.99 -13.07
N GLY A 280 -29.23 10.11 -13.52
CA GLY A 280 -30.57 10.53 -13.10
C GLY A 280 -30.67 11.25 -11.75
N ILE A 281 -29.59 11.40 -11.01
CA ILE A 281 -29.50 12.24 -9.82
C ILE A 281 -29.06 13.65 -10.25
N LYS A 282 -29.73 14.68 -9.69
CA LYS A 282 -29.39 16.09 -9.97
C LYS A 282 -28.16 16.50 -9.14
N PRO A 283 -27.31 17.38 -9.69
CA PRO A 283 -26.22 17.98 -8.94
C PRO A 283 -26.71 18.69 -7.67
N ASN A 284 -25.94 18.52 -6.60
CA ASN A 284 -26.23 19.12 -5.29
C ASN A 284 -24.94 19.25 -4.47
N ASN A 285 -24.98 20.09 -3.42
CA ASN A 285 -23.93 20.14 -2.38
C ASN A 285 -24.53 19.70 -1.04
N ILE A 286 -23.90 18.71 -0.41
CA ILE A 286 -24.37 18.08 0.82
C ILE A 286 -23.37 18.36 1.95
N GLY A 287 -23.85 19.07 3.00
CA GLY A 287 -23.05 19.45 4.17
C GLY A 287 -23.12 18.48 5.34
N GLN A 288 -23.71 17.30 5.18
CA GLN A 288 -23.75 16.29 6.22
C GLN A 288 -22.46 15.48 6.28
N ASN A 289 -22.05 15.05 7.48
CA ASN A 289 -20.85 14.24 7.65
C ASN A 289 -21.03 12.86 7.00
N VAL A 290 -20.10 12.50 6.10
CA VAL A 290 -20.03 11.20 5.43
C VAL A 290 -18.61 10.62 5.52
N SER A 291 -18.45 9.32 5.28
CA SER A 291 -17.14 8.67 5.31
C SER A 291 -16.98 7.63 4.21
N HIS A 292 -15.77 7.12 4.05
CA HIS A 292 -15.44 6.05 3.10
C HIS A 292 -16.31 4.80 3.25
N LEU A 293 -16.73 4.47 4.48
CA LEU A 293 -17.57 3.30 4.73
C LEU A 293 -18.92 3.35 4.00
N ASP A 294 -19.34 4.55 3.60
CA ASP A 294 -20.62 4.79 2.92
C ASP A 294 -20.60 4.45 1.43
N ILE A 295 -19.41 4.29 0.84
CA ILE A 295 -19.22 4.06 -0.60
C ILE A 295 -19.84 2.73 -1.01
N PHE A 296 -19.46 1.63 -0.38
CA PHE A 296 -19.93 0.29 -0.71
C PHE A 296 -21.47 0.17 -0.61
N PRO A 297 -22.12 0.47 0.53
CA PRO A 297 -23.58 0.38 0.62
C PRO A 297 -24.32 1.31 -0.34
N THR A 298 -23.71 2.48 -0.67
CA THR A 298 -24.31 3.42 -1.64
C THR A 298 -24.26 2.87 -3.06
N ILE A 299 -23.12 2.34 -3.48
CA ILE A 299 -23.01 1.69 -4.80
C ILE A 299 -24.05 0.59 -4.93
N CYS A 300 -24.17 -0.30 -3.94
CA CYS A 300 -25.19 -1.37 -3.94
C CYS A 300 -26.60 -0.85 -4.17
N ASP A 301 -27.02 0.16 -3.40
CA ASP A 301 -28.37 0.72 -3.50
C ASP A 301 -28.60 1.46 -4.82
N VAL A 302 -27.59 2.18 -5.33
CA VAL A 302 -27.67 2.90 -6.61
C VAL A 302 -27.88 1.94 -7.79
N ILE A 303 -27.13 0.84 -7.83
CA ILE A 303 -27.22 -0.14 -8.92
C ILE A 303 -28.31 -1.21 -8.67
N GLY A 304 -28.94 -1.24 -7.50
CA GLY A 304 -30.01 -2.16 -7.15
C GLY A 304 -29.54 -3.57 -6.79
N VAL A 305 -28.34 -3.72 -6.28
CA VAL A 305 -27.76 -4.97 -5.76
C VAL A 305 -27.98 -5.05 -4.26
N GLN A 306 -28.27 -6.27 -3.74
CA GLN A 306 -28.50 -6.46 -2.31
C GLN A 306 -27.22 -6.19 -1.50
N LYS A 307 -27.32 -5.36 -0.46
CA LYS A 307 -26.21 -5.05 0.43
C LYS A 307 -25.85 -6.23 1.34
N PRO A 308 -24.57 -6.56 1.53
CA PRO A 308 -24.12 -7.43 2.60
C PRO A 308 -24.51 -6.88 3.98
N SER A 309 -24.86 -7.78 4.91
CA SER A 309 -25.35 -7.38 6.26
C SER A 309 -24.25 -6.91 7.22
N PHE A 310 -22.98 -7.15 6.90
CA PHE A 310 -21.84 -6.78 7.74
C PHE A 310 -21.38 -5.33 7.54
N LEU A 311 -21.86 -4.63 6.50
CA LEU A 311 -21.46 -3.26 6.20
C LEU A 311 -21.73 -2.32 7.39
N GLN A 312 -20.75 -1.49 7.72
CA GLN A 312 -20.84 -0.52 8.82
C GLN A 312 -21.20 0.89 8.34
N GLY A 313 -20.99 1.18 7.07
CA GLY A 313 -21.39 2.42 6.43
C GLY A 313 -22.89 2.48 6.16
N ASN A 314 -23.40 3.69 5.91
CA ASN A 314 -24.77 3.95 5.53
C ASN A 314 -24.84 4.28 4.03
N SER A 315 -25.89 3.80 3.37
CA SER A 315 -26.14 4.23 1.99
C SER A 315 -26.50 5.72 1.93
N LEU A 316 -25.83 6.42 1.03
CA LEU A 316 -26.09 7.84 0.74
C LEU A 316 -27.22 8.03 -0.28
N LEU A 317 -27.79 6.96 -0.86
CA LEU A 317 -28.87 7.08 -1.83
C LEU A 317 -30.05 7.93 -1.32
N PRO A 318 -30.53 7.81 -0.06
CA PRO A 318 -31.57 8.69 0.44
C PRO A 318 -31.23 10.18 0.35
N VAL A 319 -29.98 10.54 0.67
CA VAL A 319 -29.50 11.93 0.60
C VAL A 319 -29.32 12.40 -0.84
N LEU A 320 -28.86 11.52 -1.71
CA LEU A 320 -28.78 11.77 -3.15
C LEU A 320 -30.19 12.05 -3.75
N GLU A 321 -31.24 11.46 -3.16
CA GLU A 321 -32.65 11.70 -3.49
C GLU A 321 -33.27 12.90 -2.76
N GLY A 322 -32.50 13.67 -2.00
CA GLY A 322 -32.94 14.87 -1.30
C GLY A 322 -33.56 14.63 0.07
N LYS A 323 -33.34 13.45 0.68
CA LYS A 323 -33.76 13.15 2.07
C LYS A 323 -32.61 13.48 3.04
N GLU A 324 -32.91 13.68 4.30
CA GLU A 324 -31.90 13.85 5.35
C GLU A 324 -31.33 12.51 5.81
N LEU A 325 -30.00 12.49 6.12
CA LEU A 325 -29.40 11.39 6.86
C LEU A 325 -29.72 11.52 8.36
N ALA A 326 -29.87 10.41 9.04
CA ALA A 326 -29.88 10.39 10.48
C ALA A 326 -28.54 10.84 11.06
N ASP A 327 -28.56 11.40 12.28
CA ASP A 327 -27.36 11.71 13.05
C ASP A 327 -26.46 10.48 13.14
N ARG A 328 -25.17 10.71 12.87
CA ARG A 328 -24.19 9.63 12.82
C ARG A 328 -22.86 10.04 13.46
N THR A 329 -22.12 9.04 13.85
CA THR A 329 -20.78 9.20 14.37
C THR A 329 -19.79 8.52 13.42
N ILE A 330 -18.74 9.23 13.03
CA ILE A 330 -17.66 8.71 12.19
C ILE A 330 -16.49 8.40 13.11
N TYR A 331 -16.07 7.15 13.19
CA TYR A 331 -14.84 6.71 13.84
C TYR A 331 -13.64 7.00 12.95
N PHE A 332 -12.53 7.39 13.56
CA PHE A 332 -11.23 7.47 12.89
C PHE A 332 -10.09 7.10 13.84
N GLU A 333 -8.95 6.75 13.26
CA GLU A 333 -7.74 6.41 13.98
C GLU A 333 -6.47 6.80 13.21
N SER A 334 -5.36 6.96 13.94
CA SER A 334 -4.00 6.95 13.41
C SER A 334 -3.15 6.00 14.25
N MET A 335 -2.86 4.83 13.69
CA MET A 335 -2.21 3.73 14.38
C MET A 335 -0.79 3.45 13.91
N ARG A 336 -0.33 4.10 12.85
CA ARG A 336 1.06 3.97 12.36
C ARG A 336 2.09 4.25 13.46
N PRO A 337 1.99 5.34 14.26
CA PRO A 337 2.95 5.59 15.34
C PRO A 337 2.97 4.49 16.39
N PHE A 338 1.83 3.87 16.66
CA PHE A 338 1.75 2.76 17.61
C PHE A 338 2.49 1.52 17.10
N TYR A 339 2.22 1.09 15.85
CA TYR A 339 2.82 -0.12 15.30
C TYR A 339 4.29 0.07 14.91
N SER A 340 4.64 1.20 14.29
CA SER A 340 6.00 1.43 13.76
C SER A 340 6.96 1.99 14.81
N HIS A 341 6.47 2.75 15.82
CA HIS A 341 7.31 3.49 16.75
C HIS A 341 7.11 3.10 18.21
N GLY A 342 6.08 2.30 18.54
CA GLY A 342 5.72 1.94 19.90
C GLY A 342 5.17 3.12 20.73
N TRP A 343 4.65 4.17 20.07
CA TRP A 343 4.05 5.35 20.71
C TRP A 343 2.60 5.07 21.13
N ALA A 344 1.99 6.02 21.82
CA ALA A 344 0.60 5.88 22.19
C ALA A 344 -0.31 5.85 20.94
N PRO A 345 -1.38 5.03 20.94
CA PRO A 345 -2.37 5.04 19.87
C PRO A 345 -3.18 6.35 19.88
N LEU A 346 -3.64 6.78 18.70
CA LEU A 346 -4.58 7.89 18.55
C LEU A 346 -5.86 7.38 17.90
N MET A 347 -6.99 7.61 18.57
CA MET A 347 -8.32 7.25 18.09
C MET A 347 -9.30 8.36 18.38
N GLY A 348 -10.37 8.42 17.62
CA GLY A 348 -11.37 9.44 17.86
C GLY A 348 -12.66 9.22 17.10
N PHE A 349 -13.52 10.21 17.20
CA PHE A 349 -14.74 10.26 16.43
C PHE A 349 -15.18 11.69 16.09
N ILE A 350 -15.92 11.80 15.01
CA ILE A 350 -16.65 13.02 14.63
C ILE A 350 -18.15 12.76 14.86
N HIS A 351 -18.80 13.65 15.59
CA HIS A 351 -20.24 13.63 15.78
C HIS A 351 -20.80 15.04 15.68
N ASN A 352 -21.66 15.27 14.70
CA ASN A 352 -22.11 16.61 14.33
C ASN A 352 -20.91 17.54 14.04
N ASN A 353 -20.78 18.61 14.82
CA ASN A 353 -19.65 19.54 14.74
C ASN A 353 -18.56 19.29 15.78
N GLU A 354 -18.67 18.24 16.59
CA GLU A 354 -17.64 17.94 17.58
C GLU A 354 -16.72 16.84 17.07
N LYS A 355 -15.41 17.06 17.19
CA LYS A 355 -14.35 16.08 16.91
C LYS A 355 -13.56 15.83 18.18
N PHE A 356 -13.56 14.60 18.65
CA PHE A 356 -12.84 14.15 19.84
C PHE A 356 -11.72 13.20 19.43
N MET A 357 -10.51 13.47 19.94
CA MET A 357 -9.32 12.63 19.79
C MET A 357 -8.85 12.16 21.16
N GLU A 358 -8.78 10.87 21.37
CA GLU A 358 -8.23 10.24 22.57
C GLU A 358 -6.81 9.78 22.31
N SER A 359 -5.90 10.32 23.10
CA SER A 359 -4.50 9.97 23.25
C SER A 359 -4.09 10.39 24.67
N PRO A 360 -2.84 10.16 25.13
CA PRO A 360 -2.39 10.66 26.45
C PRO A 360 -2.60 12.17 26.67
N ILE A 361 -2.57 12.96 25.60
CA ILE A 361 -2.94 14.38 25.58
C ILE A 361 -4.23 14.48 24.73
N PRO A 362 -5.42 14.37 25.35
CA PRO A 362 -6.68 14.34 24.58
C PRO A 362 -7.03 15.70 24.00
N GLU A 363 -7.81 15.68 22.91
CA GLU A 363 -8.22 16.90 22.21
C GLU A 363 -9.72 16.85 21.86
N LEU A 364 -10.33 18.03 21.87
CA LEU A 364 -11.73 18.23 21.51
C LEU A 364 -11.91 19.53 20.75
N TYR A 365 -12.57 19.49 19.60
CA TYR A 365 -12.77 20.63 18.70
C TYR A 365 -14.23 20.84 18.36
N ASP A 366 -14.64 22.11 18.21
CA ASP A 366 -15.92 22.50 17.59
C ASP A 366 -15.68 22.89 16.13
N MET A 367 -15.75 21.91 15.25
CA MET A 367 -15.51 22.10 13.80
C MET A 367 -16.48 23.06 13.10
N GLY A 368 -17.56 23.48 13.75
CA GLY A 368 -18.47 24.50 13.26
C GLY A 368 -17.91 25.92 13.42
N LYS A 369 -16.93 26.11 14.33
CA LYS A 369 -16.30 27.40 14.63
C LYS A 369 -14.81 27.39 14.32
N ASP A 370 -14.17 26.23 14.39
CA ASP A 370 -12.73 26.01 14.32
C ASP A 370 -12.49 24.73 13.49
N PHE A 371 -12.66 24.84 12.19
CA PHE A 371 -12.48 23.71 11.28
C PHE A 371 -11.01 23.34 11.12
N ASP A 372 -10.08 24.30 11.37
CA ASP A 372 -8.64 24.11 11.29
C ASP A 372 -8.05 23.54 12.62
N GLU A 373 -8.89 23.30 13.63
CA GLU A 373 -8.53 22.61 14.89
C GLU A 373 -7.39 23.33 15.67
N LEU A 374 -7.50 24.65 15.79
CA LEU A 374 -6.48 25.49 16.44
C LEU A 374 -6.73 25.67 17.95
N VAL A 375 -7.98 25.45 18.41
CA VAL A 375 -8.40 25.70 19.80
C VAL A 375 -8.90 24.43 20.46
N ASN A 376 -8.02 23.75 21.21
CA ASN A 376 -8.37 22.55 21.96
C ASN A 376 -9.29 22.89 23.16
N LEU A 377 -10.47 22.32 23.20
CA LEU A 377 -11.49 22.49 24.25
C LEU A 377 -11.44 21.41 25.35
N ALA A 378 -10.52 20.46 25.28
CA ALA A 378 -10.47 19.28 26.17
C ALA A 378 -10.30 19.66 27.64
N GLU A 379 -9.52 20.71 27.96
CA GLU A 379 -9.36 21.18 29.33
C GLU A 379 -10.59 21.88 29.91
N GLN A 380 -11.48 22.38 29.03
CA GLN A 380 -12.67 23.15 29.39
C GLN A 380 -13.91 22.26 29.58
N LYS A 381 -13.85 20.99 29.18
CA LYS A 381 -14.99 20.05 29.20
C LYS A 381 -14.67 18.76 29.96
N LYS A 382 -15.73 18.13 30.51
CA LYS A 382 -15.61 16.79 31.08
C LYS A 382 -15.62 15.74 29.97
N LEU A 383 -14.52 15.02 29.81
CA LEU A 383 -14.31 14.07 28.70
C LEU A 383 -14.94 12.70 28.91
N ASP A 384 -15.47 12.37 30.09
CA ASP A 384 -16.00 11.03 30.41
C ASP A 384 -17.12 10.58 29.46
N SER A 385 -17.97 11.52 29.00
CA SER A 385 -19.05 11.19 28.06
C SER A 385 -18.51 10.89 26.64
N TYR A 386 -17.43 11.56 26.24
CA TYR A 386 -16.76 11.34 24.96
C TYR A 386 -16.03 10.00 24.97
N ARG A 387 -15.28 9.69 26.04
CA ARG A 387 -14.63 8.39 26.24
C ARG A 387 -15.62 7.22 26.21
N LYS A 388 -16.74 7.32 26.93
CA LYS A 388 -17.79 6.30 26.91
C LYS A 388 -18.40 6.11 25.52
N ARG A 389 -18.55 7.20 24.75
CA ARG A 389 -19.01 7.11 23.36
C ARG A 389 -18.00 6.40 22.48
N LEU A 390 -16.69 6.75 22.60
CA LEU A 390 -15.61 6.08 21.86
C LEU A 390 -15.53 4.59 22.20
N GLU A 391 -15.58 4.23 23.50
CA GLU A 391 -15.61 2.84 23.95
C GLU A 391 -16.79 2.07 23.33
N LYS A 392 -17.97 2.69 23.29
CA LYS A 392 -19.16 2.08 22.66
C LYS A 392 -18.95 1.86 21.15
N ILE A 393 -18.38 2.84 20.43
CA ILE A 393 -18.08 2.73 18.99
C ILE A 393 -17.13 1.56 18.76
N ILE A 394 -16.05 1.49 19.55
CA ILE A 394 -15.04 0.42 19.45
C ILE A 394 -15.70 -0.95 19.65
N LEU A 395 -16.56 -1.10 20.67
CA LEU A 395 -17.28 -2.35 20.93
C LEU A 395 -18.25 -2.70 19.80
N ASP A 396 -19.06 -1.74 19.35
CA ASP A 396 -20.08 -1.96 18.31
C ASP A 396 -19.44 -2.34 16.97
N HIS A 397 -18.32 -1.71 16.61
CA HIS A 397 -17.61 -1.98 15.35
C HIS A 397 -16.82 -3.29 15.41
N SER A 398 -16.18 -3.62 16.52
CA SER A 398 -15.42 -4.87 16.68
C SER A 398 -16.31 -6.11 16.73
N SER A 399 -17.51 -6.01 17.31
CA SER A 399 -18.43 -7.14 17.48
C SER A 399 -19.19 -7.53 16.21
N ALA A 400 -19.30 -6.64 15.22
CA ALA A 400 -20.00 -6.92 13.96
C ALA A 400 -19.30 -8.00 13.10
N GLY A 401 -17.99 -8.22 13.28
CA GLY A 401 -17.20 -9.22 12.55
C GLY A 401 -17.44 -10.68 12.94
N ASN A 402 -18.03 -10.93 14.09
CA ASN A 402 -18.24 -12.28 14.60
C ASN A 402 -19.75 -12.61 14.70
N VAL A 403 -20.37 -13.01 13.60
CA VAL A 403 -21.76 -13.55 13.60
C VAL A 403 -21.89 -14.81 14.48
N ARG A 404 -20.76 -15.45 14.89
CA ARG A 404 -20.73 -16.54 15.90
C ARG A 404 -20.43 -16.06 17.32
N ALA A 405 -20.06 -14.80 17.54
CA ALA A 405 -19.69 -14.26 18.86
C ALA A 405 -20.80 -13.44 19.53
N LYS A 406 -22.07 -13.64 19.16
CA LYS A 406 -23.19 -13.07 19.91
C LYS A 406 -23.32 -13.60 21.36
N GLU A 407 -22.47 -14.54 21.75
CA GLU A 407 -22.50 -15.13 23.09
C GLU A 407 -21.30 -14.89 24.00
N ARG A 408 -20.31 -14.12 23.58
CA ARG A 408 -19.19 -13.54 24.37
C ARG A 408 -18.20 -12.97 23.37
N ALA A 409 -17.89 -11.66 23.46
CA ALA A 409 -16.58 -11.22 22.98
C ALA A 409 -15.57 -12.17 23.64
N ASP A 410 -14.88 -13.01 22.86
CA ASP A 410 -14.02 -14.01 23.47
C ASP A 410 -12.93 -13.30 24.28
N ALA A 411 -12.45 -13.97 25.31
CA ALA A 411 -11.44 -13.41 26.20
C ALA A 411 -10.20 -12.95 25.39
N GLU A 412 -9.94 -13.54 24.23
CA GLU A 412 -8.83 -13.21 23.34
C GLU A 412 -9.04 -11.89 22.60
N THR A 413 -10.23 -11.59 22.09
CA THR A 413 -10.57 -10.28 21.48
C THR A 413 -10.57 -9.17 22.53
N VAL A 414 -11.13 -9.42 23.71
CA VAL A 414 -11.10 -8.49 24.84
C VAL A 414 -9.67 -8.31 25.36
N GLU A 415 -8.87 -9.36 25.41
CA GLU A 415 -7.45 -9.32 25.79
C GLU A 415 -6.62 -8.58 24.76
N LYS A 416 -6.88 -8.77 23.47
CA LYS A 416 -6.23 -8.06 22.38
C LYS A 416 -6.59 -6.58 22.36
N LEU A 417 -7.84 -6.23 22.57
CA LEU A 417 -8.30 -4.84 22.76
C LEU A 417 -7.72 -4.22 24.03
N ARG A 418 -7.51 -5.00 25.09
CA ARG A 418 -6.84 -4.60 26.32
C ARG A 418 -5.34 -4.41 26.10
N SER A 419 -4.67 -5.33 25.43
CA SER A 419 -3.23 -5.24 25.12
C SER A 419 -2.91 -4.05 24.22
N LEU A 420 -3.87 -3.63 23.40
CA LEU A 420 -3.80 -2.45 22.54
C LEU A 420 -4.21 -1.15 23.24
N GLY A 421 -4.60 -1.21 24.55
CA GLY A 421 -4.99 -0.02 25.30
C GLY A 421 -6.43 0.48 25.08
N TYR A 422 -7.25 -0.26 24.33
CA TYR A 422 -8.61 0.14 23.96
C TYR A 422 -9.65 0.07 25.10
N ILE A 423 -9.41 -0.71 26.15
CA ILE A 423 -10.35 -0.88 27.28
C ILE A 423 -9.59 -0.76 28.59
N SER A 424 -9.90 0.24 29.39
CA SER A 424 -9.40 0.38 30.76
C SER A 424 -10.25 -0.48 31.73
N THR A 425 -9.67 -1.54 32.30
CA THR A 425 -10.26 -2.22 33.47
C THR A 425 -9.31 -2.17 34.64
N SER A 426 -9.85 -1.79 35.78
CA SER A 426 -9.23 -1.86 37.10
C SER A 426 -9.02 -3.32 37.52
N SER A 427 -8.00 -4.00 37.09
CA SER A 427 -7.35 -5.14 37.75
C SER A 427 -6.14 -5.65 36.98
N GLY A 428 -5.00 -5.47 37.57
CA GLY A 428 -3.70 -6.11 37.53
C GLY A 428 -3.31 -7.02 36.36
N SER A 429 -2.47 -6.51 35.46
CA SER A 429 -1.32 -7.21 34.87
C SER A 429 -0.52 -6.18 34.04
N ASP A 430 0.76 -6.37 33.87
CA ASP A 430 1.78 -5.45 33.34
C ASP A 430 1.44 -4.75 32.02
N LYS A 431 0.57 -3.74 32.06
CA LYS A 431 0.27 -2.86 30.92
C LYS A 431 1.17 -1.64 31.00
N LYS A 432 1.91 -1.37 29.94
CA LYS A 432 2.54 -0.06 29.74
C LYS A 432 1.41 0.99 29.72
N LYS A 433 1.34 1.82 30.77
CA LYS A 433 0.47 3.01 30.76
C LYS A 433 1.18 4.06 29.94
N TYR A 434 0.58 4.48 28.85
CA TYR A 434 1.08 5.61 28.08
C TYR A 434 0.87 6.91 28.85
N GLY A 435 1.94 7.74 28.94
CA GLY A 435 1.93 9.08 29.48
C GLY A 435 2.03 10.16 28.40
N PRO A 436 1.98 11.44 28.78
CA PRO A 436 2.19 12.55 27.84
C PRO A 436 3.52 12.46 27.08
N GLU A 437 4.53 11.81 27.64
CA GLU A 437 5.84 11.54 27.02
C GLU A 437 5.77 10.49 25.89
N ASP A 438 4.73 9.68 25.84
CA ASP A 438 4.49 8.69 24.80
C ASP A 438 3.54 9.23 23.72
N ASP A 439 2.97 10.43 23.91
CA ASP A 439 2.00 11.02 23.00
C ASP A 439 2.63 11.38 21.65
N ILE A 440 1.91 11.13 20.57
CA ILE A 440 2.33 11.41 19.19
C ILE A 440 2.77 12.89 19.07
N LYS A 441 2.02 13.82 19.64
CA LYS A 441 2.29 15.28 19.58
C LYS A 441 3.59 15.67 20.29
N THR A 442 3.96 14.93 21.32
CA THR A 442 5.25 15.10 22.03
C THR A 442 6.40 14.52 21.22
N LEU A 443 6.19 13.39 20.55
CA LEU A 443 7.25 12.62 19.88
C LEU A 443 7.44 12.96 18.39
N LEU A 444 6.42 13.51 17.73
CA LEU A 444 6.48 13.89 16.32
C LEU A 444 7.61 14.90 15.99
N PRO A 445 7.91 15.94 16.81
CA PRO A 445 9.06 16.80 16.56
C PRO A 445 10.39 16.05 16.56
N ILE A 446 10.51 14.96 17.32
CA ILE A 446 11.71 14.12 17.39
C ILE A 446 11.83 13.30 16.09
N HIS A 447 10.72 12.73 15.61
CA HIS A 447 10.70 12.07 14.32
C HIS A 447 11.12 13.00 13.18
N THR A 448 10.61 14.24 13.17
CA THR A 448 11.02 15.27 12.21
C THR A 448 12.53 15.57 12.26
N GLN A 449 13.13 15.60 13.46
CA GLN A 449 14.59 15.75 13.59
C GLN A 449 15.36 14.55 13.07
N ASN A 450 14.86 13.32 13.25
CA ASN A 450 15.44 12.12 12.65
C ASN A 450 15.46 12.21 11.12
N LEU A 451 14.33 12.59 10.51
CA LEU A 451 14.24 12.75 9.05
C LEU A 451 15.15 13.86 8.54
N MET A 452 15.25 14.98 9.27
CA MET A 452 16.19 16.06 8.96
C MET A 452 17.64 15.57 8.98
N ALA A 453 18.02 14.77 9.98
CA ALA A 453 19.36 14.21 10.08
C ALA A 453 19.69 13.26 8.91
N ILE A 454 18.75 12.38 8.52
CA ILE A 454 18.93 11.53 7.32
C ILE A 454 19.09 12.37 6.05
N ARG A 455 18.28 13.43 5.90
CA ARG A 455 18.40 14.35 4.76
C ARG A 455 19.78 15.02 4.71
N LEU A 456 20.25 15.56 5.85
CA LEU A 456 21.59 16.17 5.95
C LEU A 456 22.69 15.17 5.56
N HIS A 457 22.57 13.92 5.97
CA HIS A 457 23.52 12.87 5.57
C HIS A 457 23.51 12.65 4.06
N LYS A 458 22.35 12.53 3.43
CA LYS A 458 22.18 12.39 1.96
C LYS A 458 22.74 13.61 1.20
N GLU A 459 22.68 14.81 1.79
CA GLU A 459 23.28 16.04 1.26
C GLU A 459 24.80 16.13 1.50
N GLY A 460 25.44 15.12 2.12
CA GLY A 460 26.87 15.08 2.44
C GLY A 460 27.27 15.81 3.75
N ARG A 461 26.31 16.32 4.51
CA ARG A 461 26.50 17.01 5.80
C ARG A 461 26.43 16.01 6.97
N THR A 462 27.20 14.93 6.86
CA THR A 462 27.11 13.75 7.75
C THR A 462 27.42 14.06 9.21
N GLU A 463 28.40 14.93 9.50
CA GLU A 463 28.74 15.26 10.90
C GLU A 463 27.59 16.02 11.60
N GLU A 464 26.91 16.92 10.89
CA GLU A 464 25.74 17.60 11.43
C GLU A 464 24.57 16.61 11.70
N ALA A 465 24.40 15.63 10.81
CA ALA A 465 23.44 14.56 11.03
C ALA A 465 23.74 13.76 12.31
N LYS A 466 25.02 13.40 12.51
CA LYS A 466 25.47 12.67 13.72
C LYS A 466 25.24 13.47 14.99
N GLU A 467 25.51 14.77 14.97
CA GLU A 467 25.26 15.65 16.13
C GLU A 467 23.77 15.63 16.53
N ILE A 468 22.85 15.67 15.55
CA ILE A 468 21.41 15.57 15.82
C ILE A 468 21.08 14.22 16.47
N PHE A 469 21.53 13.09 15.88
CA PHE A 469 21.27 11.77 16.44
C PHE A 469 21.82 11.60 17.85
N GLN A 470 23.06 12.02 18.10
CA GLN A 470 23.69 11.97 19.42
C GLN A 470 22.93 12.81 20.45
N ASN A 471 22.45 13.98 20.06
CA ASN A 471 21.64 14.83 20.92
C ASN A 471 20.29 14.18 21.26
N LEU A 472 19.62 13.58 20.26
CA LEU A 472 18.38 12.85 20.48
C LEU A 472 18.58 11.67 21.44
N LEU A 473 19.60 10.82 21.20
CA LEU A 473 19.90 9.66 22.05
C LEU A 473 20.25 10.04 23.49
N LYS A 474 20.86 11.21 23.70
CA LYS A 474 21.26 11.69 25.04
C LYS A 474 20.10 12.30 25.84
N ASN A 475 19.19 13.00 25.15
CA ASN A 475 18.24 13.90 25.81
C ASN A 475 16.78 13.46 25.74
N THR A 476 16.48 12.34 25.05
CA THR A 476 15.11 11.94 24.79
C THR A 476 14.89 10.46 25.13
N GLN A 477 13.68 10.12 25.57
CA GLN A 477 13.23 8.74 25.78
C GLN A 477 12.27 8.32 24.65
N ASN A 478 11.97 7.02 24.52
CA ASN A 478 11.04 6.46 23.54
C ASN A 478 11.39 6.73 22.07
N ILE A 479 12.69 6.67 21.73
CA ILE A 479 13.23 7.05 20.43
C ILE A 479 13.88 5.88 19.67
N GLY A 480 13.31 4.70 19.76
CA GLY A 480 13.88 3.49 19.13
C GLY A 480 14.25 3.68 17.66
N MET A 481 13.41 4.37 16.86
CA MET A 481 13.70 4.70 15.45
C MET A 481 15.02 5.48 15.25
N THR A 482 15.45 6.29 16.23
CA THR A 482 16.73 7.02 16.15
C THR A 482 17.92 6.07 16.04
N TYR A 483 17.88 4.91 16.73
CA TYR A 483 18.93 3.89 16.61
C TYR A 483 18.99 3.31 15.19
N ALA A 484 17.83 2.99 14.61
CA ALA A 484 17.77 2.48 13.25
C ALA A 484 18.33 3.49 12.23
N TYR A 485 17.87 4.73 12.26
CA TYR A 485 18.35 5.80 11.36
C TYR A 485 19.84 6.12 11.57
N TYR A 486 20.29 6.23 12.82
CA TYR A 486 21.70 6.51 13.09
C TYR A 486 22.63 5.41 12.61
N SER A 487 22.19 4.14 12.69
CA SER A 487 22.95 3.01 12.20
C SER A 487 23.16 3.04 10.67
N ILE A 488 22.17 3.56 9.92
CA ILE A 488 22.27 3.72 8.46
C ILE A 488 23.43 4.66 8.12
N VAL A 489 23.56 5.77 8.82
CA VAL A 489 24.66 6.74 8.60
C VAL A 489 26.03 6.06 8.73
N PHE A 490 26.23 5.22 9.75
CA PHE A 490 27.48 4.47 9.90
C PHE A 490 27.67 3.41 8.81
N ALA A 491 26.60 2.71 8.44
CA ALA A 491 26.67 1.67 7.41
C ALA A 491 27.01 2.25 6.03
N ASP A 492 26.55 3.46 5.71
CA ASP A 492 26.86 4.17 4.46
C ASP A 492 28.29 4.71 4.43
N GLU A 493 28.84 5.09 5.59
CA GLU A 493 30.26 5.41 5.71
C GLU A 493 31.21 4.18 5.70
N GLY A 494 30.64 2.95 5.61
CA GLY A 494 31.41 1.71 5.71
C GLY A 494 31.84 1.32 7.13
N LYS A 495 31.38 2.06 8.16
CA LYS A 495 31.68 1.83 9.59
C LYS A 495 30.69 0.79 10.16
N ILE A 496 30.79 -0.45 9.66
CA ILE A 496 29.82 -1.51 9.96
C ILE A 496 29.79 -1.90 11.44
N ASP A 497 30.94 -1.94 12.10
CA ASP A 497 31.01 -2.29 13.54
C ASP A 497 30.34 -1.22 14.43
N GLU A 498 30.45 0.06 14.10
CA GLU A 498 29.76 1.14 14.77
C GLU A 498 28.24 1.06 14.54
N SER A 499 27.82 0.77 13.29
CA SER A 499 26.42 0.53 12.96
C SER A 499 25.83 -0.61 13.82
N LEU A 500 26.51 -1.76 13.88
CA LEU A 500 26.08 -2.90 14.70
C LEU A 500 26.05 -2.57 16.19
N ARG A 501 27.01 -1.77 16.70
CA ARG A 501 27.02 -1.33 18.09
C ARG A 501 25.76 -0.51 18.43
N VAL A 502 25.43 0.46 17.59
CA VAL A 502 24.23 1.30 17.75
C VAL A 502 22.97 0.46 17.72
N LEU A 503 22.88 -0.50 16.80
CA LEU A 503 21.70 -1.38 16.68
C LEU A 503 21.55 -2.33 17.88
N ARG A 504 22.65 -2.90 18.39
CA ARG A 504 22.59 -3.75 19.60
C ARG A 504 22.16 -2.95 20.84
N GLU A 505 22.62 -1.71 20.98
CA GLU A 505 22.15 -0.79 22.03
C GLU A 505 20.65 -0.51 21.85
N GLY A 506 20.21 -0.24 20.62
CA GLY A 506 18.80 -0.06 20.28
C GLY A 506 17.95 -1.25 20.65
N LEU A 507 18.35 -2.48 20.27
CA LEU A 507 17.66 -3.73 20.61
C LEU A 507 17.64 -4.03 22.12
N SER A 508 18.69 -3.62 22.86
CA SER A 508 18.70 -3.74 24.31
C SER A 508 17.65 -2.86 24.98
N ASN A 509 17.42 -1.66 24.46
CA ASN A 509 16.46 -0.69 24.98
C ASN A 509 15.02 -0.92 24.43
N PHE A 510 14.90 -1.42 23.20
CA PHE A 510 13.65 -1.61 22.46
C PHE A 510 13.64 -2.99 21.79
N PRO A 511 13.55 -4.10 22.57
CA PRO A 511 13.74 -5.47 22.07
C PRO A 511 12.64 -5.93 21.09
N ASP A 512 11.48 -5.30 21.11
CA ASP A 512 10.32 -5.65 20.28
C ASP A 512 10.15 -4.71 19.08
N MET A 513 11.13 -3.80 18.82
CA MET A 513 11.01 -2.83 17.74
C MET A 513 11.49 -3.41 16.42
N TYR A 514 10.56 -3.66 15.51
CA TYR A 514 10.78 -4.26 14.21
C TYR A 514 11.85 -3.53 13.37
N GLU A 515 11.78 -2.21 13.27
CA GLU A 515 12.68 -1.41 12.41
C GLU A 515 14.16 -1.51 12.82
N ILE A 516 14.44 -1.57 14.13
CA ILE A 516 15.81 -1.77 14.62
C ILE A 516 16.28 -3.17 14.23
N TYR A 517 15.41 -4.16 14.38
CA TYR A 517 15.73 -5.55 14.06
C TYR A 517 15.95 -5.74 12.56
N LYS A 518 15.08 -5.20 11.73
CA LYS A 518 15.23 -5.22 10.28
C LYS A 518 16.59 -4.65 9.87
N GLN A 519 16.91 -3.47 10.36
CA GLN A 519 18.19 -2.83 10.07
C GLN A 519 19.39 -3.62 10.61
N TYR A 520 19.22 -4.31 11.76
CA TYR A 520 20.25 -5.18 12.33
C TYR A 520 20.55 -6.37 11.43
N ILE A 521 19.54 -7.09 10.94
CA ILE A 521 19.70 -8.21 10.00
C ILE A 521 20.36 -7.74 8.69
N LYS A 522 19.92 -6.62 8.12
CA LYS A 522 20.53 -6.04 6.91
C LYS A 522 22.01 -5.70 7.13
N THR A 523 22.36 -5.13 8.27
CA THR A 523 23.74 -4.77 8.61
C THR A 523 24.59 -6.00 8.88
N LEU A 524 24.08 -7.04 9.55
CA LEU A 524 24.75 -8.34 9.72
C LEU A 524 25.03 -9.02 8.37
N HIS A 525 24.05 -8.98 7.45
CA HIS A 525 24.22 -9.50 6.09
C HIS A 525 25.36 -8.78 5.36
N LYS A 526 25.35 -7.43 5.38
CA LYS A 526 26.42 -6.59 4.81
C LYS A 526 27.79 -6.88 5.45
N ALA A 527 27.81 -7.19 6.75
CA ALA A 527 28.99 -7.60 7.51
C ALA A 527 29.42 -9.05 7.25
N ARG A 528 28.64 -9.85 6.52
CA ARG A 528 28.80 -11.29 6.33
C ARG A 528 28.81 -12.10 7.62
N LYS A 529 28.11 -11.62 8.66
CA LYS A 529 27.95 -12.29 9.96
C LYS A 529 26.72 -13.17 9.96
N PHE A 530 26.75 -14.21 9.12
CA PHE A 530 25.59 -15.07 8.85
C PHE A 530 25.23 -15.98 10.03
N ASP A 531 26.21 -16.35 10.87
CA ASP A 531 25.98 -17.04 12.13
C ASP A 531 25.13 -16.21 13.09
N GLU A 532 25.45 -14.91 13.26
CA GLU A 532 24.66 -14.02 14.10
C GLU A 532 23.23 -13.83 13.54
N ILE A 533 23.01 -13.88 12.23
CA ILE A 533 21.66 -13.84 11.64
C ILE A 533 20.86 -15.07 12.10
N ILE A 534 21.44 -16.27 11.98
CA ILE A 534 20.76 -17.51 12.35
C ILE A 534 20.48 -17.56 13.87
N GLU A 535 21.46 -17.18 14.71
CA GLU A 535 21.31 -17.17 16.15
C GLU A 535 20.25 -16.20 16.67
N ASN A 536 20.11 -15.03 16.03
CA ASN A 536 19.15 -14.01 16.42
C ASN A 536 17.77 -14.19 15.75
N PHE A 537 17.65 -15.07 14.75
CA PHE A 537 16.39 -15.40 14.12
C PHE A 537 15.58 -16.36 14.98
N ASN A 538 14.83 -15.84 15.95
CA ASN A 538 14.08 -16.62 16.92
C ASN A 538 12.57 -16.57 16.69
N GLU A 539 11.84 -17.51 17.33
CA GLU A 539 10.40 -17.72 17.15
C GLU A 539 9.53 -16.51 17.54
N LYS A 540 9.95 -15.66 18.48
CA LYS A 540 9.22 -14.44 18.87
C LYS A 540 9.29 -13.40 17.76
N MET A 541 10.47 -13.16 17.22
CA MET A 541 10.72 -12.30 16.08
C MET A 541 10.06 -12.83 14.80
N TYR A 542 9.97 -14.16 14.66
CA TYR A 542 9.33 -14.84 13.54
C TYR A 542 7.88 -14.39 13.32
N ARG A 543 7.11 -14.12 14.37
CA ARG A 543 5.69 -13.68 14.26
C ARG A 543 5.56 -12.26 13.74
N GLU A 544 6.42 -11.36 14.16
CA GLU A 544 6.39 -9.93 13.77
C GLU A 544 7.05 -9.68 12.40
N ILE A 545 8.09 -10.46 12.07
CA ILE A 545 8.83 -10.40 10.80
C ILE A 545 8.17 -11.27 9.71
N SER A 546 7.18 -12.07 10.08
CA SER A 546 6.58 -13.10 9.21
C SER A 546 6.04 -12.59 7.87
N VAL A 547 5.92 -11.29 7.69
CA VAL A 547 5.38 -10.62 6.50
C VAL A 547 6.43 -9.85 5.68
N ASP A 548 7.71 -9.83 6.07
CA ASP A 548 8.76 -9.14 5.31
C ASP A 548 9.58 -10.12 4.45
N PRO A 549 9.40 -10.09 3.10
CA PRO A 549 10.13 -10.97 2.19
C PRO A 549 11.65 -10.72 2.19
N GLU A 550 12.10 -9.47 2.43
CA GLU A 550 13.52 -9.11 2.45
C GLU A 550 14.26 -9.81 3.61
N ILE A 551 13.67 -9.81 4.78
CA ILE A 551 14.25 -10.50 5.95
C ILE A 551 14.35 -12.01 5.70
N TRP A 552 13.29 -12.62 5.16
CA TRP A 552 13.33 -14.05 4.81
C TRP A 552 14.39 -14.37 3.76
N ASN A 553 14.63 -13.47 2.80
CA ASN A 553 15.71 -13.62 1.83
C ASN A 553 17.08 -13.58 2.50
N HIS A 554 17.33 -12.62 3.40
CA HIS A 554 18.59 -12.57 4.17
C HIS A 554 18.82 -13.80 5.05
N VAL A 555 17.77 -14.30 5.72
CA VAL A 555 17.82 -15.53 6.53
C VAL A 555 18.10 -16.74 5.66
N GLY A 556 17.42 -16.85 4.52
CA GLY A 556 17.66 -17.93 3.55
C GLY A 556 19.11 -17.93 3.03
N PHE A 557 19.66 -16.76 2.75
CA PHE A 557 21.06 -16.62 2.34
C PHE A 557 22.04 -17.04 3.44
N ALA A 558 21.75 -16.69 4.69
CA ALA A 558 22.57 -17.11 5.83
C ALA A 558 22.60 -18.62 5.95
N TYR A 559 21.45 -19.31 5.91
CA TYR A 559 21.39 -20.77 5.91
C TYR A 559 22.11 -21.40 4.71
N ALA A 560 21.93 -20.84 3.51
CA ALA A 560 22.59 -21.33 2.29
C ALA A 560 24.12 -21.26 2.39
N THR A 561 24.68 -20.25 3.05
CA THR A 561 26.12 -20.10 3.26
C THR A 561 26.73 -21.24 4.09
N TYR A 562 25.93 -21.83 5.00
CA TYR A 562 26.35 -23.01 5.81
C TYR A 562 25.88 -24.34 5.22
N GLU A 563 25.44 -24.35 3.97
CA GLU A 563 24.88 -25.52 3.28
C GLU A 563 23.68 -26.17 4.00
N ASP A 564 22.99 -25.41 4.85
CA ASP A 564 21.71 -25.84 5.44
C ASP A 564 20.58 -25.59 4.41
N TRP A 565 20.57 -26.49 3.41
CA TRP A 565 19.70 -26.34 2.24
C TRP A 565 18.23 -26.40 2.57
N GLU A 566 17.84 -27.17 3.58
CA GLU A 566 16.44 -27.35 3.97
C GLU A 566 15.87 -26.03 4.50
N ASN A 567 16.54 -25.43 5.47
CA ASN A 567 16.14 -24.15 6.04
C ASN A 567 16.28 -22.99 5.05
N ALA A 568 17.32 -23.02 4.19
CA ALA A 568 17.47 -22.03 3.12
C ALA A 568 16.29 -22.06 2.13
N ILE A 569 15.91 -23.24 1.64
CA ILE A 569 14.77 -23.42 0.74
C ILE A 569 13.46 -22.98 1.41
N ALA A 570 13.25 -23.32 2.68
CA ALA A 570 12.07 -22.92 3.43
C ALA A 570 11.98 -21.40 3.54
N ALA A 571 13.09 -20.72 3.87
CA ALA A 571 13.16 -19.28 4.00
C ALA A 571 12.92 -18.57 2.66
N PHE A 572 13.59 -18.98 1.58
CA PHE A 572 13.37 -18.38 0.25
C PHE A 572 11.96 -18.63 -0.29
N LYS A 573 11.39 -19.83 -0.07
CA LYS A 573 9.99 -20.09 -0.40
C LYS A 573 9.04 -19.19 0.38
N ARG A 574 9.36 -18.92 1.65
CA ARG A 574 8.58 -17.99 2.45
C ARG A 574 8.68 -16.57 1.86
N ALA A 575 9.89 -16.10 1.51
CA ALA A 575 10.08 -14.83 0.84
C ALA A 575 9.24 -14.73 -0.45
N VAL A 576 9.31 -15.76 -1.32
CA VAL A 576 8.53 -15.82 -2.56
C VAL A 576 7.02 -15.92 -2.29
N SER A 577 6.58 -16.58 -1.20
CA SER A 577 5.15 -16.64 -0.86
C SER A 577 4.60 -15.30 -0.39
N LEU A 578 5.44 -14.48 0.23
CA LEU A 578 5.12 -13.12 0.68
C LEU A 578 5.20 -12.11 -0.48
N ASP A 579 6.14 -12.31 -1.38
CA ASP A 579 6.30 -11.53 -2.60
C ASP A 579 6.61 -12.45 -3.79
N PRO A 580 5.60 -12.90 -4.55
CA PRO A 580 5.80 -13.76 -5.72
C PRO A 580 6.66 -13.12 -6.82
N ARG A 581 6.82 -11.80 -6.83
CA ARG A 581 7.60 -11.05 -7.80
C ARG A 581 9.02 -10.71 -7.32
N TYR A 582 9.42 -11.19 -6.14
CA TYR A 582 10.76 -10.95 -5.61
C TYR A 582 11.82 -11.74 -6.39
N ALA A 583 12.34 -11.14 -7.46
CA ALA A 583 13.27 -11.75 -8.41
C ALA A 583 14.53 -12.29 -7.74
N GLU A 584 15.11 -11.55 -6.75
CA GLU A 584 16.31 -11.99 -6.02
C GLU A 584 16.04 -13.24 -5.16
N ALA A 585 14.91 -13.33 -4.48
CA ALA A 585 14.57 -14.52 -3.71
C ALA A 585 14.34 -15.74 -4.61
N LEU A 586 13.73 -15.56 -5.78
CA LEU A 586 13.60 -16.59 -6.80
C LEU A 586 14.96 -17.03 -7.34
N PHE A 587 15.87 -16.09 -7.60
CA PHE A 587 17.23 -16.37 -8.00
C PHE A 587 17.98 -17.16 -6.91
N ASN A 588 17.96 -16.70 -5.66
CA ASN A 588 18.63 -17.34 -4.55
C ASN A 588 18.09 -18.78 -4.31
N LEU A 589 16.78 -18.98 -4.43
CA LEU A 589 16.15 -20.31 -4.40
C LEU A 589 16.70 -21.21 -5.52
N GLY A 590 16.84 -20.65 -6.73
CA GLY A 590 17.45 -21.34 -7.88
C GLY A 590 18.90 -21.73 -7.64
N GLU A 591 19.72 -20.85 -7.06
CA GLU A 591 21.14 -21.14 -6.72
C GLU A 591 21.28 -22.26 -5.68
N VAL A 592 20.38 -22.32 -4.69
CA VAL A 592 20.35 -23.42 -3.72
C VAL A 592 20.00 -24.74 -4.40
N TYR A 593 18.96 -24.76 -5.26
CA TYR A 593 18.64 -25.96 -6.04
C TYR A 593 19.77 -26.39 -6.97
N LEU A 594 20.43 -25.45 -7.65
CA LEU A 594 21.57 -25.71 -8.52
C LEU A 594 22.74 -26.31 -7.72
N SER A 595 23.09 -25.74 -6.57
CA SER A 595 24.16 -26.23 -5.70
C SER A 595 23.90 -27.66 -5.23
N GLN A 596 22.67 -27.96 -4.78
CA GLN A 596 22.26 -29.32 -4.42
C GLN A 596 22.26 -30.27 -5.62
N ALA A 597 21.78 -29.82 -6.79
CA ALA A 597 21.76 -30.63 -8.01
C ALA A 597 23.15 -31.06 -8.43
N LEU A 598 24.11 -30.13 -8.38
CA LEU A 598 25.53 -30.42 -8.70
C LEU A 598 26.18 -31.37 -7.70
N LYS A 599 25.94 -31.16 -6.39
CA LYS A 599 26.49 -32.01 -5.32
C LYS A 599 25.95 -33.44 -5.38
N ASN A 600 24.65 -33.60 -5.62
CA ASN A 600 23.95 -34.88 -5.56
C ASN A 600 23.73 -35.52 -6.94
N ARG A 601 24.14 -34.85 -8.04
CA ARG A 601 23.85 -35.27 -9.43
C ARG A 601 22.38 -35.55 -9.67
N ASN A 602 21.51 -34.66 -9.16
CA ASN A 602 20.08 -34.80 -9.20
C ASN A 602 19.45 -33.92 -10.29
N GLN A 603 18.87 -34.59 -11.30
CA GLN A 603 18.27 -33.92 -12.45
C GLN A 603 16.98 -33.14 -12.08
N ASP A 604 16.15 -33.64 -11.16
CA ASP A 604 14.92 -32.95 -10.72
C ASP A 604 15.24 -31.62 -10.06
N LEU A 605 16.34 -31.55 -9.30
CA LEU A 605 16.78 -30.30 -8.68
C LEU A 605 17.33 -29.32 -9.72
N LEU A 606 17.96 -29.81 -10.80
CA LEU A 606 18.43 -28.98 -11.90
C LEU A 606 17.26 -28.34 -12.64
N GLU A 607 16.17 -29.07 -12.83
CA GLU A 607 14.92 -28.57 -13.42
C GLU A 607 14.27 -27.48 -12.55
N LYS A 608 14.19 -27.72 -11.21
CA LYS A 608 13.70 -26.71 -10.24
C LYS A 608 14.56 -25.44 -10.24
N ALA A 609 15.88 -25.58 -10.35
CA ALA A 609 16.78 -24.43 -10.47
C ALA A 609 16.48 -23.65 -11.74
N SER A 610 16.37 -24.35 -12.89
CA SER A 610 16.04 -23.73 -14.18
C SER A 610 14.68 -22.98 -14.15
N GLU A 611 13.66 -23.58 -13.53
CA GLU A 611 12.34 -22.97 -13.34
C GLU A 611 12.43 -21.71 -12.48
N SER A 612 13.15 -21.76 -11.35
CA SER A 612 13.32 -20.62 -10.46
C SER A 612 14.04 -19.46 -11.16
N PHE A 613 15.09 -19.73 -11.95
CA PHE A 613 15.77 -18.69 -12.73
C PHE A 613 14.90 -18.10 -13.82
N LYS A 614 14.09 -18.90 -14.52
CA LYS A 614 13.13 -18.41 -15.51
C LYS A 614 12.09 -17.51 -14.88
N LYS A 615 11.53 -17.89 -13.74
CA LYS A 615 10.60 -17.05 -12.98
C LYS A 615 11.26 -15.75 -12.51
N SER A 616 12.51 -15.80 -12.05
CA SER A 616 13.27 -14.60 -11.67
C SER A 616 13.42 -13.64 -12.87
N ILE A 617 13.72 -14.16 -14.07
CA ILE A 617 13.81 -13.39 -15.31
C ILE A 617 12.45 -12.81 -15.73
N GLU A 618 11.36 -13.56 -15.55
CA GLU A 618 9.99 -13.09 -15.82
C GLU A 618 9.61 -11.92 -14.90
N MET A 619 10.08 -11.95 -13.65
CA MET A 619 9.82 -10.90 -12.67
C MET A 619 10.71 -9.66 -12.87
N ASP A 620 11.97 -9.86 -13.27
CA ASP A 620 12.92 -8.79 -13.57
C ASP A 620 13.82 -9.20 -14.74
N SER A 621 13.50 -8.68 -15.93
CA SER A 621 14.25 -8.97 -17.16
C SER A 621 15.62 -8.28 -17.22
N GLU A 622 15.87 -7.29 -16.36
CA GLU A 622 17.15 -6.55 -16.27
C GLU A 622 18.06 -7.12 -15.17
N TYR A 623 17.66 -8.18 -14.48
CA TYR A 623 18.47 -8.87 -13.47
C TYR A 623 19.45 -9.87 -14.14
N ALA A 624 20.72 -9.52 -14.28
CA ALA A 624 21.71 -10.28 -15.03
C ALA A 624 22.04 -11.66 -14.47
N TYR A 625 22.04 -11.83 -13.15
CA TYR A 625 22.48 -13.07 -12.48
C TYR A 625 21.68 -14.34 -12.84
N PRO A 626 20.33 -14.30 -12.92
CA PRO A 626 19.55 -15.47 -13.33
C PRO A 626 19.87 -15.95 -14.74
N TYR A 627 20.09 -15.01 -15.69
CA TYR A 627 20.53 -15.37 -17.04
C TYR A 627 21.88 -16.09 -17.01
N PHE A 628 22.84 -15.56 -16.25
CA PHE A 628 24.15 -16.19 -16.12
C PHE A 628 24.05 -17.62 -15.61
N SER A 629 23.29 -17.85 -14.53
CA SER A 629 23.13 -19.17 -13.93
C SER A 629 22.32 -20.13 -14.80
N LEU A 630 21.31 -19.65 -15.51
CA LEU A 630 20.56 -20.44 -16.49
C LEU A 630 21.47 -20.87 -17.66
N GLY A 631 22.38 -20.00 -18.10
CA GLY A 631 23.40 -20.33 -19.10
C GLY A 631 24.33 -21.46 -18.64
N LYS A 632 24.72 -21.52 -17.36
CA LYS A 632 25.49 -22.65 -16.80
C LYS A 632 24.69 -23.96 -16.90
N ILE A 633 23.40 -23.93 -16.60
CA ILE A 633 22.52 -25.13 -16.72
C ILE A 633 22.42 -25.56 -18.17
N TYR A 634 22.18 -24.65 -19.13
CA TYR A 634 22.09 -24.97 -20.54
C TYR A 634 23.37 -25.57 -21.10
N ARG A 635 24.53 -25.06 -20.68
CA ARG A 635 25.82 -25.66 -21.05
C ARG A 635 25.96 -27.10 -20.51
N GLN A 636 25.51 -27.36 -19.28
CA GLN A 636 25.58 -28.69 -18.67
C GLN A 636 24.63 -29.70 -19.31
N THR A 637 23.55 -29.23 -19.92
CA THR A 637 22.56 -30.04 -20.63
C THR A 637 22.79 -30.06 -22.16
N ASP A 638 23.99 -29.74 -22.61
CA ASP A 638 24.40 -29.70 -24.03
C ASP A 638 23.59 -28.74 -24.92
N ASN A 639 22.88 -27.80 -24.32
CA ASN A 639 22.17 -26.73 -25.03
C ASN A 639 23.10 -25.49 -25.17
N LEU A 640 24.08 -25.58 -26.07
CA LEU A 640 25.09 -24.54 -26.25
C LEU A 640 24.49 -23.23 -26.77
N ASP A 641 23.47 -23.27 -27.61
CA ASP A 641 22.79 -22.08 -28.15
C ASP A 641 22.04 -21.33 -27.06
N GLY A 642 21.30 -22.05 -26.21
CA GLY A 642 20.63 -21.46 -25.03
C GLY A 642 21.64 -20.84 -24.06
N ALA A 643 22.79 -21.50 -23.83
CA ALA A 643 23.84 -20.96 -22.97
C ALA A 643 24.40 -19.64 -23.51
N ILE A 644 24.71 -19.58 -24.80
CA ILE A 644 25.22 -18.36 -25.47
C ILE A 644 24.18 -17.24 -25.35
N TYR A 645 22.92 -17.49 -25.67
CA TYR A 645 21.85 -16.50 -25.56
C TYR A 645 21.79 -15.90 -24.13
N CYS A 646 21.79 -16.76 -23.12
CA CYS A 646 21.75 -16.32 -21.73
C CYS A 646 22.96 -15.47 -21.34
N TRP A 647 24.17 -15.86 -21.74
CA TRP A 647 25.36 -15.09 -21.41
C TRP A 647 25.49 -13.81 -22.25
N GLU A 648 24.96 -13.77 -23.49
CA GLU A 648 24.82 -12.53 -24.26
C GLU A 648 23.88 -11.55 -23.55
N LYS A 649 22.75 -12.02 -23.05
CA LYS A 649 21.85 -11.21 -22.22
C LYS A 649 22.53 -10.72 -20.94
N THR A 650 23.30 -11.57 -20.28
CA THR A 650 24.07 -11.17 -19.09
C THR A 650 24.99 -9.99 -19.39
N VAL A 651 25.76 -10.02 -20.47
CA VAL A 651 26.69 -8.93 -20.81
C VAL A 651 26.00 -7.73 -21.46
N GLU A 652 24.81 -7.90 -22.03
CA GLU A 652 23.95 -6.80 -22.50
C GLU A 652 23.47 -5.97 -21.31
N ILE A 653 22.96 -6.63 -20.26
CA ILE A 653 22.45 -6.00 -19.03
C ILE A 653 23.62 -5.46 -18.18
N GLN A 654 24.67 -6.27 -18.00
CA GLN A 654 25.82 -5.93 -17.18
C GLN A 654 27.14 -6.12 -17.97
N PRO A 655 27.59 -5.09 -18.72
CA PRO A 655 28.75 -5.21 -19.61
C PRO A 655 30.06 -5.60 -18.94
N ASN A 656 30.20 -5.40 -17.63
CA ASN A 656 31.39 -5.76 -16.86
C ASN A 656 31.31 -7.12 -16.15
N PHE A 657 30.36 -8.00 -16.54
CA PHE A 657 30.21 -9.33 -15.96
C PHE A 657 31.29 -10.29 -16.48
N GLU A 658 32.44 -10.35 -15.79
CA GLU A 658 33.65 -11.05 -16.22
C GLU A 658 33.42 -12.52 -16.57
N GLN A 659 32.69 -13.26 -15.71
CA GLN A 659 32.49 -14.69 -15.95
C GLN A 659 31.64 -14.95 -17.21
N ALA A 660 30.68 -14.08 -17.53
CA ALA A 660 29.88 -14.23 -18.74
C ALA A 660 30.74 -14.06 -20.00
N HIS A 661 31.64 -13.07 -20.04
CA HIS A 661 32.60 -12.93 -21.14
C HIS A 661 33.52 -14.14 -21.29
N TYR A 662 33.98 -14.71 -20.16
CA TYR A 662 34.79 -15.92 -20.19
C TYR A 662 34.02 -17.10 -20.80
N TYR A 663 32.82 -17.36 -20.33
CA TYR A 663 31.99 -18.46 -20.85
C TYR A 663 31.54 -18.24 -22.30
N LEU A 664 31.27 -17.00 -22.72
CA LEU A 664 31.03 -16.66 -24.12
C LEU A 664 32.27 -16.94 -25.00
N GLY A 665 33.46 -16.62 -24.51
CA GLY A 665 34.72 -16.95 -25.20
C GLY A 665 34.89 -18.44 -25.46
N GLU A 666 34.66 -19.28 -24.43
CA GLU A 666 34.73 -20.74 -24.55
C GLU A 666 33.60 -21.28 -25.46
N ALA A 667 32.36 -20.79 -25.30
CA ALA A 667 31.21 -21.27 -26.05
C ALA A 667 31.27 -20.94 -27.54
N TYR A 668 31.66 -19.71 -27.90
CA TYR A 668 31.84 -19.33 -29.30
C TYR A 668 33.00 -20.06 -29.96
N LEU A 669 34.08 -20.31 -29.20
CA LEU A 669 35.18 -21.12 -29.72
C LEU A 669 34.73 -22.57 -30.02
N ALA A 670 33.95 -23.16 -29.13
CA ALA A 670 33.35 -24.49 -29.33
C ALA A 670 32.44 -24.54 -30.56
N LYS A 671 31.71 -23.45 -30.87
CA LYS A 671 30.90 -23.29 -32.08
C LYS A 671 31.70 -22.98 -33.35
N GLY A 672 33.00 -22.71 -33.25
CA GLY A 672 33.81 -22.28 -34.37
C GLY A 672 33.65 -20.79 -34.72
N GLU A 673 32.94 -19.99 -33.91
CA GLU A 673 32.73 -18.56 -34.10
C GLU A 673 33.93 -17.76 -33.52
N LYS A 674 35.12 -18.00 -34.07
CA LYS A 674 36.40 -17.50 -33.55
C LYS A 674 36.45 -15.98 -33.35
N GLY A 675 35.80 -15.21 -34.24
CA GLY A 675 35.76 -13.73 -34.13
C GLY A 675 34.99 -13.23 -32.87
N LYS A 676 33.85 -13.82 -32.58
CA LYS A 676 33.09 -13.48 -31.38
C LYS A 676 33.79 -13.97 -30.11
N ALA A 677 34.36 -15.15 -30.13
CA ALA A 677 35.18 -15.68 -29.04
C ALA A 677 36.34 -14.73 -28.71
N LEU A 678 37.08 -14.31 -29.74
CA LEU A 678 38.21 -13.39 -29.59
C LEU A 678 37.79 -12.04 -28.99
N LYS A 679 36.66 -11.48 -29.44
CA LYS A 679 36.11 -10.22 -28.89
C LYS A 679 35.93 -10.29 -27.38
N ASN A 680 35.26 -11.32 -26.88
CA ASN A 680 34.96 -11.48 -25.44
C ASN A 680 36.25 -11.73 -24.62
N LEU A 681 37.17 -12.56 -25.12
CA LEU A 681 38.42 -12.86 -24.43
C LEU A 681 39.39 -11.66 -24.41
N LEU A 682 39.43 -10.84 -25.48
CA LEU A 682 40.21 -9.60 -25.49
C LEU A 682 39.62 -8.58 -24.51
N TYR A 683 38.30 -8.46 -24.42
CA TYR A 683 37.65 -7.60 -23.43
C TYR A 683 38.12 -7.92 -22.00
N LEU A 684 38.18 -9.21 -21.63
CA LEU A 684 38.73 -9.63 -20.34
C LEU A 684 40.21 -9.25 -20.18
N LYS A 685 41.00 -9.44 -21.24
CA LYS A 685 42.45 -9.13 -21.21
C LYS A 685 42.69 -7.64 -21.05
N GLU A 686 41.92 -6.80 -21.69
CA GLU A 686 42.08 -5.34 -21.66
C GLU A 686 41.61 -4.73 -20.33
N ASN A 687 40.51 -5.22 -19.78
CA ASN A 687 39.87 -4.56 -18.63
C ASN A 687 40.20 -5.20 -17.28
N PHE A 688 40.44 -6.51 -17.19
CA PHE A 688 40.47 -7.23 -15.92
C PHE A 688 41.73 -8.07 -15.69
N PHE A 689 42.59 -8.24 -16.70
CA PHE A 689 43.71 -9.17 -16.67
C PHE A 689 44.71 -8.94 -15.53
N HIS A 690 44.90 -7.69 -15.12
CA HIS A 690 45.82 -7.32 -14.05
C HIS A 690 45.48 -7.94 -12.68
N ARG A 691 44.24 -8.31 -12.45
CA ARG A 691 43.75 -8.87 -11.17
C ARG A 691 43.51 -10.39 -11.20
N TYR A 692 43.77 -11.05 -12.35
CA TYR A 692 43.62 -12.49 -12.43
C TYR A 692 44.86 -13.24 -11.94
N PRO A 693 44.67 -14.44 -11.31
CA PRO A 693 45.79 -15.34 -11.02
C PRO A 693 46.47 -15.85 -12.33
N GLU A 694 47.76 -16.22 -12.25
CA GLU A 694 48.56 -16.56 -13.43
C GLU A 694 48.04 -17.76 -14.24
N ASP A 695 47.41 -18.75 -13.57
CA ASP A 695 46.80 -19.89 -14.22
C ASP A 695 45.57 -19.48 -15.09
N LEU A 696 44.74 -18.56 -14.61
CA LEU A 696 43.59 -18.02 -15.37
C LEU A 696 44.10 -17.13 -16.53
N LYS A 697 45.13 -16.31 -16.30
CA LYS A 697 45.76 -15.51 -17.36
C LYS A 697 46.23 -16.40 -18.50
N LYS A 698 46.98 -17.46 -18.16
CA LYS A 698 47.47 -18.43 -19.13
C LYS A 698 46.31 -19.10 -19.90
N LYS A 699 45.25 -19.50 -19.21
CA LYS A 699 44.09 -20.11 -19.84
C LYS A 699 43.39 -19.17 -20.83
N ILE A 700 43.23 -17.91 -20.48
CA ILE A 700 42.67 -16.89 -21.39
C ILE A 700 43.58 -16.66 -22.60
N GLU A 701 44.89 -16.60 -22.41
CA GLU A 701 45.85 -16.45 -23.51
C GLU A 701 45.88 -17.65 -24.47
N ASP A 702 45.79 -18.87 -23.93
CA ASP A 702 45.65 -20.08 -24.73
C ASP A 702 44.37 -20.10 -25.56
N LEU A 703 43.25 -19.63 -25.01
CA LEU A 703 41.98 -19.48 -25.73
C LEU A 703 42.07 -18.40 -26.81
N ILE A 704 42.69 -17.27 -26.52
CA ILE A 704 42.93 -16.20 -27.51
C ILE A 704 43.82 -16.73 -28.68
N LYS A 705 44.83 -17.53 -28.38
CA LYS A 705 45.68 -18.16 -29.40
C LYS A 705 44.86 -19.08 -30.30
N LYS A 706 44.03 -19.98 -29.72
CA LYS A 706 43.11 -20.86 -30.48
C LYS A 706 42.09 -20.11 -31.34
N CYS A 707 41.75 -18.89 -31.00
CA CYS A 707 40.88 -18.05 -31.85
C CYS A 707 41.64 -17.48 -33.07
N LYS A 708 42.95 -17.30 -32.96
CA LYS A 708 43.79 -16.72 -34.03
C LYS A 708 44.34 -17.77 -35.00
N ASP A 709 44.59 -18.99 -34.49
CA ASP A 709 44.98 -20.16 -35.28
C ASP A 709 43.75 -20.70 -36.07
#